data_c38f2df8e84f6f8078f356ed92518ba1
#
_entry.id   c38f2df8e84f6f8078f356ed92518ba1
#
_cell.length_a   1.000
_cell.length_b   1.000
_cell.length_c   1.000
_cell.angle_alpha   90.00
_cell.angle_beta   90.00
_cell.angle_gamma   90.00
#
_symmetry.space_group_name_H-M   'P 1'
#
loop_
_entity.id
_entity.type
_entity.pdbx_description
1 polymer ?
#
loop_
_entity_poly.entity_id
_entity_poly.type
_entity_poly.pdbx_seq_one_letter_code
_entity_poly.pdbx_strand_id
1 'polypeptide(L)'
;MKIMLLKSFLLAGAIMCFGLAKAQTVSGVVSDDNGPLPGATIILKGTTTGVSADFDGNYSISAEQGDVLVFSFVGYTPKEVTVGSETTINVVLVASNALDEVIVTSYGNVTKRDATGAVDKLGSEDFDLVGADSPAQLLRGKVSGVQVTSSTGEPGAGVSIRVRGNSSVRSGNEPLIVVDGVPLAGGNTSSGISDFGLGGGSAKNPLNFINQNDIESINVLKDASSTAIYGSRGANGVIVITTKRAKSGQDKASVTYNGSVGFSSFAENNSFNNVMSASQFKANLPSGTAAAISGENGNFNWQEMMFRDAVTTNHDFTINKSSATSSTRLSVAASLQDGIVNKTGMDKYNVSFFNSNDLFDSKLNVQTRVLYSTIEDQRGLMSNNAGYQGNLLGTSLYWRPTLNTRTADGGYTFIAEDYINPEHLLDAYDDSSTTNRLLASVTAKLTLTDHLTFSNLYAVDNSTSNRGAQLLPSLLIQDVNVGGFRGLANINYDKRLNNTWESTLNYINNFDGVNVDLLGGYSYYSYESEGNGTTAEGFNADQTNLLNNMSGVTSEAGGVTTYSYASKTEIQSVFARASLSYDKFLATLTYRIDGSSKLGEGNKYGSFPSAGLGYKVFENEEGLINNLKVRGNWGITGNQEFAANSAISKSQYNNTSINTVTNANPNLEWETTTSYGIGVDFEVLTNRITGSVDYFLKNTENLIFPVPEAATKPGPASPRFVNLPGELENSGFEIGLNASVIDSKDLTWDVSANSSFLSNKIKNFGGFVQTGGINGQGLSGAYAQVLTNNYPLYTYYIFDFRGYNASGASLYTQTDGTAGPLGSAAKQLDKNVQALPKTNLGFSTNLRYKNIDFSTSFYGAFGHYIYNNTANAYFFRGAYPVRNIPYSVIEAGQAQADPNSPSTKFLEKGDFLRWSNLTVGYTFSGSILNKLKASSARLSLSGNNLATFTEYSGFDPEVDVDKSLGGVPSSGMDYLSYPRARTFTLGLNITF
;
A
#
# COMPACT_ATOMS: atom_id res chain seq x y z
N MET A 1 -21.35 75.14 -39.23
CA MET A 1 -20.35 74.34 -39.98
C MET A 1 -18.92 74.48 -39.44
N LYS A 2 -18.50 75.63 -38.81
CA LYS A 2 -17.13 75.71 -38.20
C LYS A 2 -16.91 74.98 -36.90
N ILE A 3 -17.88 74.62 -36.09
CA ILE A 3 -17.76 73.92 -34.84
C ILE A 3 -17.66 72.39 -35.05
N MET A 4 -18.22 71.85 -36.14
CA MET A 4 -18.12 70.44 -36.47
C MET A 4 -16.73 70.02 -37.01
N LEU A 5 -16.06 70.91 -37.74
CA LEU A 5 -14.70 70.74 -38.28
C LEU A 5 -13.67 70.76 -37.14
N LEU A 6 -13.84 71.54 -36.08
CA LEU A 6 -12.97 71.57 -34.91
C LEU A 6 -13.08 70.31 -34.04
N LYS A 7 -14.25 69.73 -33.93
CA LYS A 7 -14.47 68.45 -33.24
C LYS A 7 -13.89 67.26 -34.00
N SER A 8 -13.96 67.30 -35.33
CA SER A 8 -13.38 66.23 -36.16
C SER A 8 -11.85 66.30 -36.18
N PHE A 9 -11.26 67.54 -36.10
CA PHE A 9 -9.81 67.71 -36.00
C PHE A 9 -9.25 67.33 -34.63
N LEU A 10 -10.00 67.55 -33.52
CA LEU A 10 -9.64 67.09 -32.17
C LEU A 10 -9.79 65.58 -32.04
N LEU A 11 -10.76 64.98 -32.72
CA LEU A 11 -10.91 63.53 -32.74
C LEU A 11 -9.85 62.81 -33.57
N ALA A 12 -9.42 63.43 -34.71
CA ALA A 12 -8.31 62.94 -35.52
C ALA A 12 -6.93 63.12 -34.83
N GLY A 13 -6.77 64.22 -34.06
CA GLY A 13 -5.60 64.42 -33.21
C GLY A 13 -5.49 63.42 -32.02
N ALA A 14 -6.64 63.06 -31.39
CA ALA A 14 -6.66 62.10 -30.36
C ALA A 14 -6.42 60.67 -30.88
N ILE A 15 -6.79 60.35 -32.12
CA ILE A 15 -6.52 59.03 -32.74
C ILE A 15 -5.05 58.94 -33.23
N MET A 16 -4.36 60.09 -33.51
CA MET A 16 -2.93 60.08 -33.83
C MET A 16 -2.02 60.05 -32.60
N CYS A 17 -2.50 60.26 -31.40
CA CYS A 17 -1.73 60.08 -30.14
C CYS A 17 -1.79 58.67 -29.55
N PHE A 18 -2.60 57.77 -30.09
CA PHE A 18 -2.42 56.34 -29.86
C PHE A 18 -1.38 55.80 -30.86
N GLY A 19 -0.16 56.22 -30.61
CA GLY A 19 0.98 55.87 -31.44
C GLY A 19 1.62 54.59 -30.96
N LEU A 20 1.82 53.78 -31.92
CA LEU A 20 3.02 52.99 -32.16
C LEU A 20 3.84 52.56 -30.88
N ALA A 21 3.23 51.81 -29.97
CA ALA A 21 3.98 50.89 -29.19
C ALA A 21 4.52 49.83 -30.18
N LYS A 22 5.82 49.88 -30.51
CA LYS A 22 6.47 48.81 -31.28
C LYS A 22 6.82 47.72 -30.32
N ALA A 23 6.05 46.61 -30.36
CA ALA A 23 6.52 45.36 -29.76
C ALA A 23 7.92 45.07 -30.33
N GLN A 24 8.92 45.02 -29.45
CA GLN A 24 10.27 44.64 -29.84
C GLN A 24 10.40 43.12 -29.67
N THR A 25 11.16 42.47 -30.54
CA THR A 25 11.50 41.07 -30.37
C THR A 25 12.61 40.98 -29.33
N VAL A 26 12.30 40.37 -28.18
CA VAL A 26 13.26 40.08 -27.12
C VAL A 26 13.76 38.65 -27.31
N SER A 27 15.06 38.46 -27.35
CA SER A 27 15.69 37.15 -27.50
C SER A 27 16.79 36.95 -26.43
N GLY A 28 17.23 35.72 -26.22
CA GLY A 28 18.31 35.43 -25.26
C GLY A 28 18.44 33.94 -25.03
N VAL A 29 19.28 33.59 -24.07
CA VAL A 29 19.52 32.22 -23.66
C VAL A 29 18.98 32.01 -22.23
N VAL A 30 18.22 30.95 -22.00
CA VAL A 30 17.91 30.47 -20.68
C VAL A 30 18.89 29.36 -20.34
N SER A 31 19.59 29.50 -19.22
CA SER A 31 20.59 28.54 -18.77
C SER A 31 20.54 28.35 -17.26
N ASP A 32 21.22 27.34 -16.76
CA ASP A 32 21.62 27.21 -15.37
C ASP A 32 23.17 27.33 -15.27
N ASP A 33 23.71 27.01 -14.10
CA ASP A 33 25.17 27.00 -13.88
C ASP A 33 25.89 25.89 -14.65
N ASN A 34 25.17 24.90 -15.17
CA ASN A 34 25.67 23.73 -15.89
C ASN A 34 25.55 23.87 -17.43
N GLY A 35 24.72 24.78 -17.92
CA GLY A 35 24.55 25.03 -19.36
C GLY A 35 23.15 25.48 -19.76
N PRO A 36 22.85 25.48 -21.09
CA PRO A 36 21.54 25.88 -21.60
C PRO A 36 20.42 24.96 -21.10
N LEU A 37 19.22 25.50 -20.86
CA LEU A 37 18.03 24.81 -20.46
C LEU A 37 17.03 24.65 -21.62
N PRO A 38 17.09 23.54 -22.38
CA PRO A 38 16.16 23.28 -23.47
C PRO A 38 14.74 23.10 -22.97
N GLY A 39 13.79 23.78 -23.61
CA GLY A 39 12.37 23.65 -23.21
C GLY A 39 11.97 24.55 -22.05
N ALA A 40 12.84 25.42 -21.55
CA ALA A 40 12.45 26.45 -20.58
C ALA A 40 11.30 27.28 -21.15
N THR A 41 10.29 27.57 -20.34
CA THR A 41 9.10 28.33 -20.77
C THR A 41 9.24 29.80 -20.41
N ILE A 42 8.99 30.67 -21.34
CA ILE A 42 9.04 32.15 -21.20
C ILE A 42 7.64 32.68 -21.47
N ILE A 43 6.99 33.27 -20.48
CA ILE A 43 5.63 33.81 -20.58
C ILE A 43 5.63 35.29 -20.28
N LEU A 44 4.87 36.03 -21.03
CA LEU A 44 4.56 37.42 -20.73
C LEU A 44 3.55 37.49 -19.58
N LYS A 45 3.97 38.02 -18.43
CA LYS A 45 3.20 38.06 -17.20
C LYS A 45 1.81 38.68 -17.41
N GLY A 46 0.76 37.98 -16.96
CA GLY A 46 -0.62 38.43 -17.11
C GLY A 46 -1.23 38.17 -18.49
N THR A 47 -0.52 37.45 -19.38
CA THR A 47 -1.03 37.05 -20.71
C THR A 47 -0.85 35.55 -20.94
N THR A 48 -1.43 35.04 -22.03
CA THR A 48 -1.19 33.67 -22.51
C THR A 48 -0.07 33.59 -23.56
N THR A 49 0.62 34.69 -23.83
CA THR A 49 1.70 34.75 -24.81
C THR A 49 2.96 34.18 -24.22
N GLY A 50 3.47 33.07 -24.75
CA GLY A 50 4.72 32.45 -24.30
C GLY A 50 5.43 31.68 -25.40
N VAL A 51 6.71 31.40 -25.18
CA VAL A 51 7.56 30.60 -26.06
C VAL A 51 8.36 29.60 -25.22
N SER A 52 8.85 28.54 -25.86
CA SER A 52 9.81 27.61 -25.23
C SER A 52 11.20 27.81 -25.81
N ALA A 53 12.21 27.68 -24.98
CA ALA A 53 13.62 27.71 -25.40
C ALA A 53 13.96 26.49 -26.27
N ASP A 54 14.79 26.68 -27.29
CA ASP A 54 15.28 25.63 -28.16
C ASP A 54 16.34 24.72 -27.48
N PHE A 55 16.95 23.80 -28.23
CA PHE A 55 17.96 22.88 -27.72
C PHE A 55 19.22 23.54 -27.15
N ASP A 56 19.53 24.74 -27.60
CA ASP A 56 20.65 25.55 -27.14
C ASP A 56 20.21 26.60 -26.09
N GLY A 57 18.98 26.47 -25.56
CA GLY A 57 18.39 27.38 -24.59
C GLY A 57 17.95 28.72 -25.16
N ASN A 58 18.03 28.95 -26.49
CA ASN A 58 17.64 30.23 -27.08
C ASN A 58 16.14 30.39 -27.13
N TYR A 59 15.65 31.58 -26.88
CA TYR A 59 14.27 31.98 -27.03
C TYR A 59 14.10 33.29 -27.79
N SER A 60 12.91 33.49 -28.32
CA SER A 60 12.54 34.76 -28.98
C SER A 60 11.04 35.01 -28.76
N ILE A 61 10.72 36.14 -28.13
CA ILE A 61 9.35 36.54 -27.78
C ILE A 61 9.12 38.02 -28.13
N SER A 62 7.87 38.33 -28.56
CA SER A 62 7.45 39.72 -28.75
C SER A 62 7.00 40.31 -27.43
N ALA A 63 7.64 41.37 -26.96
CA ALA A 63 7.28 42.06 -25.72
C ALA A 63 7.53 43.57 -25.87
N GLU A 64 6.88 44.38 -25.04
CA GLU A 64 7.06 45.85 -25.01
C GLU A 64 7.97 46.23 -23.84
N GLN A 65 8.58 47.39 -23.93
CA GLN A 65 9.35 47.94 -22.83
C GLN A 65 8.45 48.20 -21.60
N GLY A 66 8.81 47.62 -20.47
CA GLY A 66 8.00 47.62 -19.23
C GLY A 66 7.23 46.32 -18.96
N ASP A 67 7.13 45.44 -19.93
CA ASP A 67 6.56 44.11 -19.75
C ASP A 67 7.45 43.27 -18.83
N VAL A 68 6.82 42.31 -18.13
CA VAL A 68 7.54 41.35 -17.28
C VAL A 68 7.49 39.98 -17.95
N LEU A 69 8.65 39.41 -18.23
CA LEU A 69 8.82 38.05 -18.71
C LEU A 69 9.03 37.10 -17.51
N VAL A 70 8.27 36.04 -17.44
CA VAL A 70 8.42 34.98 -16.43
C VAL A 70 9.09 33.79 -17.10
N PHE A 71 10.31 33.48 -16.62
CA PHE A 71 11.10 32.34 -17.06
C PHE A 71 10.89 31.19 -16.10
N SER A 72 10.52 30.04 -16.58
CA SER A 72 10.27 28.86 -15.76
C SER A 72 10.74 27.58 -16.44
N PHE A 73 11.25 26.65 -15.64
CA PHE A 73 11.64 25.30 -16.07
C PHE A 73 11.36 24.31 -14.96
N VAL A 74 11.07 23.05 -15.30
CA VAL A 74 10.77 22.01 -14.31
C VAL A 74 11.98 21.76 -13.44
N GLY A 75 11.82 21.87 -12.12
CA GLY A 75 12.91 21.74 -11.17
C GLY A 75 13.70 23.03 -10.90
N TYR A 76 13.24 24.19 -11.42
CA TYR A 76 13.88 25.48 -11.21
C TYR A 76 12.92 26.51 -10.65
N THR A 77 13.46 27.45 -9.87
CA THR A 77 12.68 28.58 -9.35
C THR A 77 12.35 29.54 -10.49
N PRO A 78 11.08 29.88 -10.72
CA PRO A 78 10.72 30.85 -11.76
C PRO A 78 11.33 32.21 -11.50
N LYS A 79 11.84 32.85 -12.57
CA LYS A 79 12.49 34.16 -12.51
C LYS A 79 11.72 35.17 -13.34
N GLU A 80 11.40 36.32 -12.74
CA GLU A 80 10.75 37.44 -13.42
C GLU A 80 11.81 38.47 -13.86
N VAL A 81 11.72 38.93 -15.12
CA VAL A 81 12.60 39.95 -15.67
C VAL A 81 11.76 40.98 -16.40
N THR A 82 11.90 42.25 -16.02
CA THR A 82 11.26 43.35 -16.71
C THR A 82 12.01 43.71 -17.98
N VAL A 83 11.29 43.79 -19.09
CA VAL A 83 11.86 44.18 -20.41
C VAL A 83 12.26 45.63 -20.40
N GLY A 84 13.57 45.89 -20.55
CA GLY A 84 14.13 47.20 -20.67
C GLY A 84 14.26 47.67 -22.11
N SER A 85 15.26 48.49 -22.40
CA SER A 85 15.63 48.92 -23.76
C SER A 85 16.46 47.86 -24.50
N GLU A 86 16.91 46.82 -23.80
CA GLU A 86 17.76 45.75 -24.37
C GLU A 86 16.86 44.69 -25.03
N THR A 87 17.25 44.27 -26.23
CA THR A 87 16.57 43.24 -27.01
C THR A 87 17.13 41.84 -26.77
N THR A 88 18.23 41.71 -26.00
CA THR A 88 18.86 40.45 -25.65
C THR A 88 18.88 40.31 -24.13
N ILE A 89 18.14 39.34 -23.58
CA ILE A 89 18.01 39.08 -22.15
C ILE A 89 18.41 37.61 -21.89
N ASN A 90 19.60 37.37 -21.34
CA ASN A 90 20.03 36.05 -20.91
C ASN A 90 19.61 35.84 -19.46
N VAL A 91 19.04 34.69 -19.16
CA VAL A 91 18.52 34.36 -17.83
C VAL A 91 19.14 33.08 -17.32
N VAL A 92 19.74 33.16 -16.15
CA VAL A 92 20.20 32.00 -15.40
C VAL A 92 19.09 31.65 -14.40
N LEU A 93 18.52 30.43 -14.48
CA LEU A 93 17.59 29.87 -13.52
C LEU A 93 18.35 29.08 -12.47
N VAL A 94 17.90 29.18 -11.24
CA VAL A 94 18.47 28.45 -10.12
C VAL A 94 17.59 27.22 -9.85
N ALA A 95 18.20 26.06 -9.61
CA ALA A 95 17.46 24.86 -9.29
C ALA A 95 16.52 25.08 -8.09
N SER A 96 15.31 24.57 -8.18
CA SER A 96 14.31 24.71 -7.13
C SER A 96 14.78 23.95 -5.88
N ASN A 97 14.63 24.58 -4.73
CA ASN A 97 14.95 23.95 -3.45
C ASN A 97 13.95 22.84 -3.13
N ALA A 98 14.38 21.81 -2.40
CA ALA A 98 13.48 20.74 -1.96
C ALA A 98 12.28 21.25 -1.13
N LEU A 99 12.39 22.41 -0.48
CA LEU A 99 11.27 23.05 0.23
C LEU A 99 10.33 23.84 -0.68
N ASP A 100 10.74 24.22 -1.88
CA ASP A 100 9.86 24.84 -2.87
C ASP A 100 9.05 23.80 -3.67
N GLU A 101 9.26 22.53 -3.34
CA GLU A 101 8.54 21.41 -3.92
C GLU A 101 7.05 21.52 -3.65
N VAL A 102 6.26 21.49 -4.72
CA VAL A 102 4.80 21.56 -4.61
C VAL A 102 4.23 20.22 -4.15
N ILE A 103 3.56 20.26 -3.02
CA ILE A 103 2.82 19.14 -2.47
C ILE A 103 1.38 19.25 -2.95
N VAL A 104 0.91 18.23 -3.65
CA VAL A 104 -0.47 18.14 -4.09
C VAL A 104 -1.31 17.56 -2.96
N THR A 105 -2.30 18.30 -2.48
CA THR A 105 -3.38 17.79 -1.63
C THR A 105 -4.68 17.77 -2.44
N SER A 106 -5.70 17.05 -2.00
CA SER A 106 -6.97 17.00 -2.76
C SER A 106 -7.64 18.35 -2.93
N TYR A 107 -7.37 19.29 -2.03
CA TYR A 107 -8.04 20.59 -1.96
C TYR A 107 -7.10 21.78 -2.17
N GLY A 108 -5.97 21.57 -2.83
CA GLY A 108 -5.01 22.63 -3.15
C GLY A 108 -3.58 22.14 -3.22
N ASN A 109 -2.71 23.01 -3.65
CA ASN A 109 -1.26 22.81 -3.69
C ASN A 109 -0.62 23.70 -2.64
N VAL A 110 0.30 23.13 -1.87
CA VAL A 110 1.08 23.85 -0.86
C VAL A 110 2.54 23.54 -1.11
N THR A 111 3.43 24.52 -1.00
CA THR A 111 4.86 24.22 -1.01
C THR A 111 5.28 23.54 0.30
N LYS A 112 6.30 22.70 0.26
CA LYS A 112 6.85 22.08 1.50
C LYS A 112 7.33 23.16 2.49
N ARG A 113 7.82 24.28 1.97
CA ARG A 113 8.22 25.47 2.75
C ARG A 113 7.08 26.06 3.55
N ASP A 114 5.86 26.08 3.00
CA ASP A 114 4.68 26.70 3.60
C ASP A 114 3.77 25.69 4.33
N ALA A 115 4.06 24.40 4.23
CA ALA A 115 3.31 23.37 4.93
C ALA A 115 3.52 23.47 6.46
N THR A 116 2.42 23.48 7.22
CA THR A 116 2.42 23.47 8.70
C THR A 116 2.40 22.06 9.27
N GLY A 117 2.11 21.03 8.47
CA GLY A 117 2.09 19.62 8.85
C GLY A 117 3.24 18.83 8.24
N ALA A 118 3.49 17.60 8.78
CA ALA A 118 4.44 16.67 8.23
C ALA A 118 3.88 16.04 6.96
N VAL A 119 4.51 16.33 5.83
CA VAL A 119 4.16 15.77 4.52
C VAL A 119 5.42 15.37 3.80
N ASP A 120 5.45 14.14 3.30
CA ASP A 120 6.51 13.67 2.41
C ASP A 120 5.96 13.44 1.02
N LYS A 121 6.73 13.80 0.01
CA LYS A 121 6.45 13.56 -1.39
C LYS A 121 7.51 12.64 -1.98
N LEU A 122 7.08 11.70 -2.78
CA LEU A 122 7.92 10.93 -3.68
C LEU A 122 7.51 11.29 -5.11
N GLY A 123 8.45 11.78 -5.90
CA GLY A 123 8.27 12.02 -7.30
C GLY A 123 8.53 10.79 -8.16
N SER A 124 8.25 10.87 -9.46
CA SER A 124 8.50 9.76 -10.38
C SER A 124 10.00 9.40 -10.51
N GLU A 125 10.88 10.31 -10.18
CA GLU A 125 12.34 10.15 -10.12
C GLU A 125 12.79 9.27 -8.93
N ASP A 126 12.00 9.24 -7.86
CA ASP A 126 12.29 8.44 -6.66
C ASP A 126 11.84 6.98 -6.79
N PHE A 127 11.09 6.64 -7.85
CA PHE A 127 10.47 5.34 -7.98
C PHE A 127 11.41 4.29 -8.57
N ASP A 128 11.54 3.17 -7.88
CA ASP A 128 12.12 1.94 -8.44
C ASP A 128 11.04 1.23 -9.28
N LEU A 129 10.72 1.76 -10.46
CA LEU A 129 9.61 1.26 -11.30
C LEU A 129 9.86 -0.12 -11.88
N VAL A 130 11.13 -0.47 -12.13
CA VAL A 130 11.48 -1.74 -12.75
C VAL A 130 11.40 -2.86 -11.72
N GLY A 131 10.39 -3.73 -11.88
CA GLY A 131 10.14 -4.85 -10.97
C GLY A 131 9.30 -4.54 -9.73
N ALA A 132 8.69 -3.35 -9.63
CA ALA A 132 7.66 -3.10 -8.63
C ALA A 132 6.32 -3.74 -9.07
N ASP A 133 5.65 -4.48 -8.19
CA ASP A 133 4.39 -5.16 -8.51
C ASP A 133 3.16 -4.27 -8.24
N SER A 134 3.28 -3.28 -7.36
CA SER A 134 2.18 -2.39 -6.99
C SER A 134 2.65 -1.00 -6.55
N PRO A 135 1.79 0.05 -6.65
CA PRO A 135 2.10 1.41 -6.17
C PRO A 135 2.49 1.47 -4.69
N ALA A 136 1.93 0.60 -3.86
CA ALA A 136 2.24 0.55 -2.43
C ALA A 136 3.71 0.19 -2.16
N GLN A 137 4.32 -0.62 -3.00
CA GLN A 137 5.73 -1.01 -2.85
C GLN A 137 6.70 0.16 -3.13
N LEU A 138 6.27 1.17 -3.92
CA LEU A 138 7.08 2.36 -4.20
C LEU A 138 7.36 3.20 -2.94
N LEU A 139 6.53 3.05 -1.89
CA LEU A 139 6.69 3.75 -0.59
C LEU A 139 7.69 3.04 0.34
N ARG A 140 8.01 1.77 0.08
CA ARG A 140 8.76 0.91 1.01
C ARG A 140 10.16 1.44 1.26
N GLY A 141 10.46 1.77 2.54
CA GLY A 141 11.76 2.28 2.95
C GLY A 141 12.12 3.68 2.45
N LYS A 142 11.17 4.41 1.80
CA LYS A 142 11.44 5.74 1.23
C LYS A 142 10.85 6.89 2.05
N VAL A 143 9.87 6.62 2.90
CA VAL A 143 9.16 7.63 3.71
C VAL A 143 9.29 7.30 5.19
N SER A 144 9.74 8.28 5.99
CA SER A 144 9.84 8.13 7.45
C SER A 144 8.45 7.93 8.09
N GLY A 145 8.34 7.05 9.09
CA GLY A 145 7.08 6.77 9.77
C GLY A 145 6.07 5.96 8.97
N VAL A 146 6.44 5.50 7.77
CA VAL A 146 5.59 4.63 6.93
C VAL A 146 6.19 3.23 6.89
N GLN A 147 5.40 2.29 7.37
CA GLN A 147 5.71 0.87 7.26
C GLN A 147 4.82 0.25 6.16
N VAL A 148 5.44 -0.48 5.24
CA VAL A 148 4.77 -1.18 4.14
C VAL A 148 5.13 -2.65 4.23
N THR A 149 4.17 -3.48 4.60
CA THR A 149 4.35 -4.94 4.76
C THR A 149 3.45 -5.67 3.79
N SER A 150 3.99 -6.56 2.97
CA SER A 150 3.16 -7.46 2.17
C SER A 150 2.78 -8.68 3.01
N SER A 151 1.53 -9.10 2.92
CA SER A 151 1.04 -10.28 3.66
C SER A 151 1.76 -11.55 3.25
N THR A 152 2.10 -11.69 1.96
CA THR A 152 2.82 -12.84 1.39
C THR A 152 3.64 -12.38 0.17
N GLY A 153 4.44 -13.29 -0.42
CA GLY A 153 5.16 -13.07 -1.69
C GLY A 153 4.35 -13.40 -2.94
N GLU A 154 3.09 -13.78 -2.82
CA GLU A 154 2.21 -14.12 -3.96
C GLU A 154 2.01 -12.91 -4.90
N PRO A 155 1.96 -13.11 -6.23
CA PRO A 155 1.63 -12.04 -7.16
C PRO A 155 0.32 -11.33 -6.77
N GLY A 156 0.35 -9.99 -6.73
CA GLY A 156 -0.81 -9.19 -6.37
C GLY A 156 -1.25 -9.26 -4.90
N ALA A 157 -0.46 -9.86 -4.01
CA ALA A 157 -0.79 -10.00 -2.58
C ALA A 157 -1.13 -8.66 -1.92
N GLY A 158 -1.98 -8.70 -0.91
CA GLY A 158 -2.34 -7.57 -0.08
C GLY A 158 -1.12 -6.94 0.59
N VAL A 159 -1.13 -5.62 0.64
CA VAL A 159 -0.10 -4.83 1.28
C VAL A 159 -0.74 -4.05 2.42
N SER A 160 -0.17 -4.17 3.60
CA SER A 160 -0.53 -3.38 4.76
C SER A 160 0.36 -2.14 4.82
N ILE A 161 -0.25 -0.97 4.86
CA ILE A 161 0.45 0.30 5.03
C ILE A 161 0.08 0.87 6.39
N ARG A 162 1.06 1.26 7.19
CA ARG A 162 0.87 1.91 8.49
C ARG A 162 1.61 3.22 8.51
N VAL A 163 0.92 4.30 8.91
CA VAL A 163 1.50 5.62 9.08
C VAL A 163 1.50 5.96 10.57
N ARG A 164 2.70 6.03 11.18
CA ARG A 164 2.88 6.29 12.62
C ARG A 164 2.19 5.28 13.52
N GLY A 165 2.23 4.01 13.16
CA GLY A 165 1.67 2.90 13.93
C GLY A 165 0.17 2.66 13.70
N ASN A 166 -0.44 1.88 14.58
CA ASN A 166 -1.85 1.52 14.52
C ASN A 166 -2.69 2.51 15.32
N SER A 167 -3.69 3.12 14.69
CA SER A 167 -4.60 4.05 15.39
C SER A 167 -5.82 3.35 15.99
N SER A 168 -6.06 2.08 15.70
CA SER A 168 -7.15 1.29 16.29
C SER A 168 -6.64 -0.07 16.77
N VAL A 169 -7.29 -0.62 17.77
CA VAL A 169 -7.03 -1.95 18.34
C VAL A 169 -7.63 -3.07 17.51
N ARG A 170 -8.51 -2.74 16.57
CA ARG A 170 -9.20 -3.66 15.67
C ARG A 170 -8.64 -3.55 14.26
N SER A 171 -9.53 -3.51 13.32
CA SER A 171 -9.32 -3.28 11.89
C SER A 171 -9.32 -1.79 11.56
N GLY A 172 -9.00 -1.43 10.32
CA GLY A 172 -9.06 -0.06 9.84
C GLY A 172 -7.86 0.78 10.23
N ASN A 173 -6.70 0.17 10.24
CA ASN A 173 -5.43 0.86 10.47
C ASN A 173 -4.74 1.29 9.16
N GLU A 174 -5.36 1.03 8.00
CA GLU A 174 -4.85 1.46 6.71
C GLU A 174 -5.09 2.96 6.50
N PRO A 175 -4.13 3.69 5.91
CA PRO A 175 -4.33 5.09 5.54
C PRO A 175 -5.41 5.22 4.46
N LEU A 176 -6.07 6.37 4.42
CA LEU A 176 -6.94 6.72 3.31
C LEU A 176 -6.10 6.88 2.04
N ILE A 177 -6.48 6.21 0.99
CA ILE A 177 -5.86 6.38 -0.32
C ILE A 177 -6.74 7.27 -1.18
N VAL A 178 -6.14 8.31 -1.74
CA VAL A 178 -6.79 9.27 -2.63
C VAL A 178 -6.08 9.23 -3.97
N VAL A 179 -6.79 8.92 -5.05
CA VAL A 179 -6.24 8.90 -6.41
C VAL A 179 -6.84 10.06 -7.20
N ASP A 180 -6.00 11.01 -7.58
CA ASP A 180 -6.40 12.20 -8.34
C ASP A 180 -7.60 12.96 -7.74
N GLY A 181 -7.62 13.07 -6.43
CA GLY A 181 -8.69 13.72 -5.67
C GLY A 181 -9.86 12.82 -5.30
N VAL A 182 -9.90 11.56 -5.76
CA VAL A 182 -10.99 10.62 -5.43
C VAL A 182 -10.58 9.72 -4.28
N PRO A 183 -11.24 9.79 -3.11
CA PRO A 183 -10.99 8.90 -1.99
C PRO A 183 -11.49 7.48 -2.31
N LEU A 184 -10.59 6.50 -2.27
CA LEU A 184 -10.96 5.11 -2.51
C LEU A 184 -11.63 4.48 -1.30
N ALA A 185 -12.53 3.53 -1.54
CA ALA A 185 -12.93 2.58 -0.52
C ALA A 185 -11.78 1.61 -0.25
N GLY A 186 -11.45 1.41 1.01
CA GLY A 186 -10.47 0.43 1.44
C GLY A 186 -10.94 -1.01 1.26
N GLY A 187 -10.03 -1.97 1.52
CA GLY A 187 -10.33 -3.39 1.57
C GLY A 187 -10.08 -4.15 0.28
N ASN A 188 -10.15 -5.47 0.38
CA ASN A 188 -9.93 -6.41 -0.72
C ASN A 188 -11.01 -6.23 -1.81
N THR A 189 -10.60 -6.07 -3.06
CA THR A 189 -11.51 -5.91 -4.22
C THR A 189 -11.78 -7.22 -4.95
N SER A 190 -11.05 -8.27 -4.62
CA SER A 190 -11.23 -9.61 -5.20
C SER A 190 -12.35 -10.34 -4.45
N SER A 191 -13.22 -11.03 -5.19
CA SER A 191 -14.34 -11.76 -4.61
C SER A 191 -13.90 -12.89 -3.70
N GLY A 192 -14.63 -13.03 -2.66
CA GLY A 192 -14.82 -14.13 -1.72
C GLY A 192 -13.61 -14.93 -1.31
N ILE A 193 -13.69 -15.37 -0.08
CA ILE A 193 -12.82 -16.44 0.41
C ILE A 193 -13.62 -17.72 0.20
N SER A 194 -13.21 -18.56 -0.74
CA SER A 194 -13.67 -19.94 -0.72
C SER A 194 -12.98 -20.60 0.47
N ASP A 195 -13.69 -20.70 1.57
CA ASP A 195 -13.27 -21.54 2.69
C ASP A 195 -13.79 -22.95 2.42
N PHE A 196 -12.92 -23.79 1.90
CA PHE A 196 -13.20 -25.22 1.72
C PHE A 196 -13.00 -26.03 3.01
N GLY A 197 -13.06 -25.39 4.20
CA GLY A 197 -12.54 -26.01 5.41
C GLY A 197 -11.00 -26.02 5.43
N LEU A 198 -10.39 -25.58 4.35
CA LEU A 198 -8.94 -25.50 4.16
C LEU A 198 -8.40 -24.09 4.39
N GLY A 199 -9.29 -23.12 4.70
CA GLY A 199 -9.01 -21.72 4.94
C GLY A 199 -8.94 -20.86 3.68
N GLY A 200 -9.12 -19.56 3.85
CA GLY A 200 -9.13 -18.60 2.76
C GLY A 200 -7.73 -18.22 2.24
N GLY A 201 -7.64 -17.86 0.96
CA GLY A 201 -6.43 -17.29 0.38
C GLY A 201 -6.15 -15.86 0.86
N SER A 202 -4.95 -15.36 0.57
CA SER A 202 -4.53 -14.00 0.90
C SER A 202 -5.42 -12.95 0.23
N ALA A 203 -5.69 -11.85 0.94
CA ALA A 203 -6.30 -10.68 0.35
C ALA A 203 -5.43 -10.13 -0.80
N LYS A 204 -6.05 -9.55 -1.82
CA LYS A 204 -5.33 -8.88 -2.92
C LYS A 204 -5.26 -7.37 -2.70
N ASN A 205 -4.18 -6.76 -3.17
CA ASN A 205 -3.94 -5.34 -3.00
C ASN A 205 -4.95 -4.50 -3.81
N PRO A 206 -5.72 -3.62 -3.17
CA PRO A 206 -6.70 -2.78 -3.85
C PRO A 206 -6.10 -1.78 -4.83
N LEU A 207 -4.78 -1.54 -4.82
CA LEU A 207 -4.07 -0.65 -5.73
C LEU A 207 -3.53 -1.35 -6.99
N ASN A 208 -3.72 -2.66 -7.14
CA ASN A 208 -3.23 -3.38 -8.32
C ASN A 208 -3.85 -2.88 -9.63
N PHE A 209 -4.97 -2.16 -9.59
CA PHE A 209 -5.61 -1.58 -10.76
C PHE A 209 -4.88 -0.36 -11.35
N ILE A 210 -3.87 0.19 -10.65
CA ILE A 210 -3.09 1.34 -11.12
C ILE A 210 -1.79 0.84 -11.76
N ASN A 211 -1.51 1.32 -12.97
CA ASN A 211 -0.20 1.13 -13.60
C ASN A 211 0.83 2.08 -12.94
N GLN A 212 1.92 1.54 -12.41
CA GLN A 212 2.96 2.34 -11.74
C GLN A 212 3.60 3.39 -12.66
N ASN A 213 3.71 3.08 -13.97
CA ASN A 213 4.24 4.02 -14.96
C ASN A 213 3.38 5.27 -15.14
N ASP A 214 2.11 5.20 -14.74
CA ASP A 214 1.18 6.34 -14.81
C ASP A 214 1.25 7.25 -13.56
N ILE A 215 2.02 6.91 -12.53
CA ILE A 215 2.12 7.71 -11.31
C ILE A 215 3.13 8.84 -11.50
N GLU A 216 2.70 10.07 -11.22
CA GLU A 216 3.54 11.28 -11.19
C GLU A 216 4.18 11.46 -9.81
N SER A 217 3.37 11.36 -8.76
CA SER A 217 3.83 11.49 -7.38
C SER A 217 2.93 10.76 -6.38
N ILE A 218 3.52 10.43 -5.24
CA ILE A 218 2.81 9.92 -4.06
C ILE A 218 3.15 10.85 -2.90
N ASN A 219 2.11 11.49 -2.33
CA ASN A 219 2.25 12.35 -1.16
C ASN A 219 1.69 11.63 0.06
N VAL A 220 2.42 11.62 1.17
CA VAL A 220 2.00 11.02 2.43
C VAL A 220 1.77 12.10 3.47
N LEU A 221 0.51 12.28 3.87
CA LEU A 221 0.08 13.22 4.89
C LEU A 221 0.04 12.49 6.23
N LYS A 222 0.84 12.92 7.20
CA LYS A 222 1.07 12.18 8.46
C LYS A 222 0.44 12.85 9.68
N ASP A 223 0.32 14.17 9.68
CA ASP A 223 -0.17 14.98 10.82
C ASP A 223 -1.65 15.34 10.69
N ALA A 224 -2.29 15.55 11.83
CA ALA A 224 -3.69 15.96 11.87
C ALA A 224 -3.95 17.30 11.14
N SER A 225 -3.02 18.26 11.15
CA SER A 225 -3.18 19.52 10.41
C SER A 225 -3.29 19.33 8.89
N SER A 226 -2.66 18.28 8.35
CA SER A 226 -2.74 17.93 6.92
C SER A 226 -3.84 16.91 6.62
N THR A 227 -4.25 16.07 7.60
CA THR A 227 -5.22 14.98 7.38
C THR A 227 -6.63 15.30 7.85
N ALA A 228 -6.84 16.28 8.77
CA ALA A 228 -8.18 16.60 9.31
C ALA A 228 -9.17 17.08 8.24
N ILE A 229 -8.70 17.62 7.13
CA ILE A 229 -9.55 17.97 5.98
C ILE A 229 -10.25 16.75 5.38
N TYR A 230 -9.72 15.52 5.59
CA TYR A 230 -10.33 14.25 5.22
C TYR A 230 -11.19 13.65 6.34
N GLY A 231 -11.28 14.33 7.49
CA GLY A 231 -12.18 14.06 8.61
C GLY A 231 -12.00 12.69 9.23
N SER A 232 -13.10 11.95 9.32
CA SER A 232 -13.21 10.64 9.92
C SER A 232 -12.39 9.54 9.23
N ARG A 233 -11.78 9.83 8.10
CA ARG A 233 -10.91 8.89 7.36
C ARG A 233 -9.43 9.26 7.45
N GLY A 234 -9.10 10.37 8.15
CA GLY A 234 -7.73 10.89 8.26
C GLY A 234 -6.90 10.37 9.42
N ALA A 235 -7.48 9.59 10.36
CA ALA A 235 -6.80 9.14 11.59
C ALA A 235 -5.53 8.32 11.34
N ASN A 236 -5.54 7.50 10.30
CA ASN A 236 -4.43 6.61 9.94
C ASN A 236 -3.43 7.23 8.95
N GLY A 237 -3.53 8.55 8.69
CA GLY A 237 -2.80 9.21 7.62
C GLY A 237 -3.54 9.15 6.28
N VAL A 238 -3.02 9.88 5.29
CA VAL A 238 -3.59 9.93 3.94
C VAL A 238 -2.46 9.79 2.91
N ILE A 239 -2.66 8.93 1.93
CA ILE A 239 -1.76 8.75 0.78
C ILE A 239 -2.45 9.30 -0.45
N VAL A 240 -1.89 10.38 -1.02
CA VAL A 240 -2.41 11.02 -2.22
C VAL A 240 -1.56 10.61 -3.41
N ILE A 241 -2.15 9.85 -4.32
CA ILE A 241 -1.53 9.41 -5.57
C ILE A 241 -1.99 10.34 -6.67
N THR A 242 -1.05 11.00 -7.34
CA THR A 242 -1.30 11.84 -8.52
C THR A 242 -0.81 11.10 -9.75
N THR A 243 -1.66 10.98 -10.78
CA THR A 243 -1.25 10.34 -12.03
C THR A 243 -0.73 11.36 -13.04
N LYS A 244 0.14 10.91 -13.94
CA LYS A 244 0.78 11.73 -14.97
C LYS A 244 -0.22 12.40 -15.90
N ARG A 245 0.12 13.61 -16.35
CA ARG A 245 -0.60 14.42 -17.33
C ARG A 245 0.33 14.75 -18.51
N ALA A 246 -0.22 15.10 -19.64
CA ALA A 246 0.60 15.65 -20.72
C ALA A 246 1.11 17.04 -20.30
N LYS A 247 2.41 17.30 -20.50
CA LYS A 247 3.02 18.61 -20.18
C LYS A 247 2.48 19.68 -21.12
N SER A 248 2.13 20.84 -20.59
CA SER A 248 1.61 21.97 -21.38
C SER A 248 2.64 22.43 -22.44
N GLY A 249 2.14 22.94 -23.59
CA GLY A 249 2.97 23.56 -24.62
C GLY A 249 3.64 22.58 -25.60
N GLN A 250 3.31 21.29 -25.54
CA GLN A 250 3.77 20.30 -26.53
C GLN A 250 2.76 20.13 -27.65
N ASP A 251 2.81 20.95 -28.69
CA ASP A 251 1.89 20.87 -29.85
C ASP A 251 2.02 19.55 -30.62
N LYS A 252 3.18 18.88 -30.51
CA LYS A 252 3.40 17.57 -31.12
C LYS A 252 3.02 16.46 -30.15
N ALA A 253 2.32 15.45 -30.67
CA ALA A 253 2.06 14.24 -29.92
C ALA A 253 3.38 13.51 -29.67
N SER A 254 3.61 13.04 -28.44
CA SER A 254 4.69 12.13 -28.10
C SER A 254 4.13 10.73 -27.82
N VAL A 255 4.85 9.72 -28.25
CA VAL A 255 4.52 8.30 -28.01
C VAL A 255 5.65 7.69 -27.20
N THR A 256 5.35 7.14 -26.06
CA THR A 256 6.33 6.46 -25.20
C THR A 256 5.98 4.98 -25.10
N TYR A 257 6.97 4.13 -25.26
CA TYR A 257 6.88 2.70 -24.96
C TYR A 257 7.80 2.35 -23.79
N ASN A 258 7.24 1.68 -22.77
CA ASN A 258 7.97 1.06 -21.69
C ASN A 258 7.76 -0.44 -21.77
N GLY A 259 8.83 -1.21 -21.95
CA GLY A 259 8.79 -2.66 -21.99
C GLY A 259 9.77 -3.26 -21.01
N SER A 260 9.41 -4.37 -20.34
CA SER A 260 10.36 -5.10 -19.52
C SER A 260 10.09 -6.59 -19.50
N VAL A 261 11.16 -7.38 -19.30
CA VAL A 261 11.09 -8.81 -19.04
C VAL A 261 11.86 -9.11 -17.76
N GLY A 262 11.21 -9.77 -16.82
CA GLY A 262 11.75 -10.18 -15.53
C GLY A 262 11.82 -11.69 -15.41
N PHE A 263 12.88 -12.18 -14.76
CA PHE A 263 13.07 -13.57 -14.40
C PHE A 263 13.12 -13.66 -12.88
N SER A 264 12.19 -14.40 -12.33
CA SER A 264 11.99 -14.54 -10.88
C SER A 264 12.28 -15.98 -10.46
N SER A 265 12.98 -16.13 -9.34
CA SER A 265 13.24 -17.42 -8.73
C SER A 265 13.05 -17.37 -7.22
N PHE A 266 12.92 -18.49 -6.59
CA PHE A 266 12.93 -18.60 -5.14
C PHE A 266 14.25 -18.03 -4.59
N ALA A 267 14.17 -17.10 -3.64
CA ALA A 267 15.35 -16.55 -2.97
C ALA A 267 15.76 -17.52 -1.85
N GLU A 268 16.80 -18.30 -2.07
CA GLU A 268 17.39 -19.18 -1.06
C GLU A 268 18.05 -18.37 0.06
N ASN A 269 17.29 -17.60 0.81
CA ASN A 269 17.85 -16.80 1.90
C ASN A 269 17.78 -17.53 3.23
N ASN A 270 16.94 -18.56 3.38
CA ASN A 270 16.73 -19.25 4.64
C ASN A 270 16.28 -20.70 4.44
N SER A 271 16.65 -21.40 5.26
CA SER A 271 16.70 -22.74 5.84
C SER A 271 15.38 -23.52 5.95
N PHE A 272 14.32 -23.16 5.23
CA PHE A 272 13.18 -24.09 5.13
C PHE A 272 13.55 -25.41 4.44
N ASN A 273 14.67 -25.41 3.71
CA ASN A 273 15.35 -26.61 3.24
C ASN A 273 15.91 -27.49 4.37
N ASN A 274 15.67 -27.15 5.65
CA ASN A 274 16.18 -27.87 6.80
C ASN A 274 15.39 -29.14 7.19
N VAL A 275 14.30 -29.47 6.45
CA VAL A 275 13.73 -30.81 6.60
C VAL A 275 14.73 -31.86 6.13
N MET A 276 14.73 -33.03 6.77
CA MET A 276 15.71 -34.05 6.48
C MET A 276 15.72 -34.50 5.01
N SER A 277 16.93 -34.64 4.45
CA SER A 277 17.13 -35.36 3.20
C SER A 277 16.80 -36.86 3.39
N ALA A 278 16.62 -37.59 2.27
CA ALA A 278 16.33 -39.01 2.34
C ALA A 278 17.38 -39.80 3.13
N SER A 279 18.67 -39.44 3.00
CA SER A 279 19.77 -40.08 3.77
C SER A 279 19.64 -39.79 5.28
N GLN A 280 19.42 -38.55 5.67
CA GLN A 280 19.21 -38.16 7.06
C GLN A 280 17.96 -38.83 7.63
N PHE A 281 16.87 -38.85 6.85
CA PHE A 281 15.62 -39.49 7.22
C PHE A 281 15.83 -40.98 7.55
N LYS A 282 16.49 -41.74 6.67
CA LYS A 282 16.77 -43.17 6.90
C LYS A 282 17.73 -43.43 8.07
N ALA A 283 18.75 -42.56 8.26
CA ALA A 283 19.77 -42.73 9.29
C ALA A 283 19.23 -42.50 10.72
N ASN A 284 18.10 -41.77 10.89
CA ASN A 284 17.59 -41.38 12.20
C ASN A 284 16.29 -42.10 12.57
N LEU A 285 15.94 -43.20 11.89
CA LEU A 285 14.72 -43.95 12.16
C LEU A 285 14.69 -44.44 13.63
N PRO A 286 13.55 -44.27 14.34
CA PRO A 286 13.40 -44.89 15.65
C PRO A 286 13.50 -46.39 15.58
N SER A 287 14.01 -47.04 16.64
CA SER A 287 14.12 -48.49 16.73
C SER A 287 12.76 -49.15 16.44
N GLY A 288 12.76 -50.15 15.56
CA GLY A 288 11.56 -50.89 15.17
C GLY A 288 10.69 -50.24 14.08
N THR A 289 11.01 -49.05 13.63
CA THR A 289 10.21 -48.37 12.58
C THR A 289 10.74 -48.55 11.17
N ALA A 290 11.88 -49.17 10.98
CA ALA A 290 12.48 -49.38 9.65
C ALA A 290 11.56 -50.16 8.69
N ALA A 291 10.73 -51.05 9.19
CA ALA A 291 9.73 -51.78 8.40
C ALA A 291 8.65 -50.88 7.80
N ALA A 292 8.32 -49.77 8.45
CA ALA A 292 7.28 -48.84 7.99
C ALA A 292 7.64 -48.06 6.72
N ILE A 293 8.95 -48.01 6.38
CA ILE A 293 9.45 -47.38 5.13
C ILE A 293 10.23 -48.39 4.26
N SER A 294 10.05 -49.66 4.53
CA SER A 294 10.67 -50.71 3.73
C SER A 294 10.15 -50.66 2.30
N GLY A 295 11.04 -50.53 1.33
CA GLY A 295 10.66 -50.33 -0.09
C GLY A 295 10.65 -48.89 -0.56
N GLU A 296 10.74 -47.92 0.33
CA GLU A 296 10.88 -46.49 -0.06
C GLU A 296 12.36 -46.21 -0.41
N ASN A 297 12.64 -46.14 -1.69
CA ASN A 297 14.00 -45.94 -2.20
C ASN A 297 14.22 -44.54 -2.81
N GLY A 298 13.24 -43.62 -2.69
CA GLY A 298 13.33 -42.30 -3.22
C GLY A 298 14.38 -41.42 -2.57
N ASN A 299 14.73 -40.34 -3.26
CA ASN A 299 15.57 -39.26 -2.80
C ASN A 299 15.04 -37.98 -3.40
N PHE A 300 13.99 -37.42 -2.79
CA PHE A 300 13.24 -36.30 -3.34
C PHE A 300 13.35 -35.09 -2.43
N ASN A 301 13.44 -33.90 -3.08
CA ASN A 301 13.17 -32.61 -2.44
C ASN A 301 11.80 -32.09 -2.89
N TRP A 302 10.79 -32.34 -2.07
CA TRP A 302 9.40 -32.01 -2.42
C TRP A 302 9.14 -30.50 -2.41
N GLN A 303 9.98 -29.72 -1.76
CA GLN A 303 9.88 -28.26 -1.81
C GLN A 303 10.26 -27.72 -3.18
N GLU A 304 11.33 -28.24 -3.80
CA GLU A 304 11.72 -27.85 -5.17
C GLU A 304 10.60 -28.10 -6.20
N MET A 305 9.82 -29.16 -6.00
CA MET A 305 8.69 -29.46 -6.88
C MET A 305 7.61 -28.38 -6.85
N MET A 306 7.47 -27.63 -5.74
CA MET A 306 6.46 -26.60 -5.58
C MET A 306 6.85 -25.29 -6.28
N PHE A 307 8.14 -25.08 -6.51
CA PHE A 307 8.68 -23.86 -7.09
C PHE A 307 9.03 -24.01 -8.56
N ARG A 308 8.95 -22.90 -9.28
CA ARG A 308 9.40 -22.75 -10.67
C ARG A 308 10.15 -21.45 -10.84
N ASP A 309 10.98 -21.39 -11.88
CA ASP A 309 11.43 -20.13 -12.43
C ASP A 309 10.23 -19.47 -13.12
N ALA A 310 9.98 -18.22 -12.78
CA ALA A 310 8.82 -17.48 -13.22
C ALA A 310 9.22 -16.30 -14.11
N VAL A 311 8.39 -15.99 -15.09
CA VAL A 311 8.62 -14.89 -16.02
C VAL A 311 7.57 -13.81 -15.83
N THR A 312 8.01 -12.56 -15.83
CA THR A 312 7.13 -11.40 -15.86
C THR A 312 7.41 -10.56 -17.10
N THR A 313 6.38 -10.20 -17.85
CA THR A 313 6.51 -9.27 -18.98
C THR A 313 5.60 -8.08 -18.78
N ASN A 314 6.14 -6.87 -19.01
CA ASN A 314 5.37 -5.63 -18.93
C ASN A 314 5.48 -4.87 -20.24
N HIS A 315 4.36 -4.35 -20.72
CA HIS A 315 4.27 -3.51 -21.90
C HIS A 315 3.36 -2.33 -21.61
N ASP A 316 3.85 -1.12 -21.83
CA ASP A 316 3.11 0.12 -21.64
C ASP A 316 3.30 1.03 -22.85
N PHE A 317 2.20 1.49 -23.42
CA PHE A 317 2.16 2.46 -24.51
C PHE A 317 1.42 3.70 -24.06
N THR A 318 2.08 4.83 -24.12
CA THR A 318 1.53 6.11 -23.73
C THR A 318 1.56 7.10 -24.87
N ILE A 319 0.45 7.81 -25.09
CA ILE A 319 0.33 8.91 -26.03
C ILE A 319 0.00 10.18 -25.25
N ASN A 320 0.82 11.20 -25.40
CA ASN A 320 0.60 12.52 -24.82
C ASN A 320 0.42 13.55 -25.93
N LYS A 321 -0.53 14.46 -25.76
CA LYS A 321 -0.70 15.64 -26.62
C LYS A 321 -1.23 16.77 -25.78
N SER A 322 -0.68 17.95 -25.96
CA SER A 322 -1.18 19.17 -25.30
C SER A 322 -1.18 20.33 -26.26
N SER A 323 -1.99 21.33 -25.96
CA SER A 323 -2.01 22.64 -26.59
C SER A 323 -2.04 23.69 -25.47
N ALA A 324 -2.20 24.96 -25.83
CA ALA A 324 -2.36 26.02 -24.84
C ALA A 324 -3.60 25.83 -23.94
N THR A 325 -4.68 25.25 -24.47
CA THR A 325 -5.97 25.14 -23.79
C THR A 325 -6.42 23.70 -23.53
N SER A 326 -5.64 22.70 -23.96
CA SER A 326 -6.01 21.29 -23.74
C SER A 326 -4.79 20.40 -23.48
N SER A 327 -5.00 19.39 -22.66
CA SER A 327 -4.00 18.38 -22.35
C SER A 327 -4.66 17.01 -22.36
N THR A 328 -4.12 16.07 -23.13
CA THR A 328 -4.65 14.72 -23.26
C THR A 328 -3.52 13.69 -23.11
N ARG A 329 -3.76 12.69 -22.27
CA ARG A 329 -2.89 11.52 -22.11
C ARG A 329 -3.73 10.25 -22.21
N LEU A 330 -3.25 9.29 -22.99
CA LEU A 330 -3.79 7.93 -23.04
C LEU A 330 -2.64 6.95 -22.80
N SER A 331 -2.82 6.04 -21.85
CA SER A 331 -1.88 4.95 -21.56
C SER A 331 -2.64 3.62 -21.64
N VAL A 332 -2.02 2.61 -22.24
CA VAL A 332 -2.51 1.24 -22.31
C VAL A 332 -1.37 0.32 -21.91
N ALA A 333 -1.60 -0.51 -20.90
CA ALA A 333 -0.57 -1.40 -20.37
C ALA A 333 -1.07 -2.82 -20.18
N ALA A 334 -0.14 -3.77 -20.34
CA ALA A 334 -0.31 -5.18 -20.00
C ALA A 334 0.86 -5.63 -19.15
N SER A 335 0.57 -6.36 -18.07
CA SER A 335 1.56 -6.98 -17.18
C SER A 335 1.15 -8.43 -16.97
N LEU A 336 1.97 -9.36 -17.47
CA LEU A 336 1.75 -10.79 -17.36
C LEU A 336 2.79 -11.34 -16.39
N GLN A 337 2.35 -11.86 -15.26
CA GLN A 337 3.23 -12.26 -14.18
C GLN A 337 2.96 -13.69 -13.73
N ASP A 338 3.89 -14.59 -13.99
CA ASP A 338 3.95 -15.89 -13.35
C ASP A 338 4.38 -15.77 -11.88
N GLY A 339 3.82 -16.61 -11.01
CA GLY A 339 4.31 -16.78 -9.64
C GLY A 339 5.39 -17.87 -9.56
N ILE A 340 6.28 -17.76 -8.58
CA ILE A 340 7.35 -18.75 -8.31
C ILE A 340 6.82 -20.05 -7.70
N VAL A 341 5.61 -20.09 -7.18
CA VAL A 341 4.90 -21.31 -6.81
C VAL A 341 4.06 -21.75 -8.00
N ASN A 342 4.09 -23.05 -8.32
CA ASN A 342 3.32 -23.60 -9.44
C ASN A 342 1.83 -23.26 -9.33
N LYS A 343 1.18 -23.04 -10.49
CA LYS A 343 -0.24 -22.64 -10.59
C LYS A 343 -0.58 -21.33 -9.88
N THR A 344 0.36 -20.38 -9.75
CA THR A 344 0.08 -19.03 -9.29
C THR A 344 0.51 -18.00 -10.32
N GLY A 345 -0.23 -16.89 -10.41
CA GLY A 345 0.08 -15.81 -11.34
C GLY A 345 -0.91 -14.67 -11.27
N MET A 346 -0.60 -13.57 -11.95
CA MET A 346 -1.48 -12.41 -12.06
C MET A 346 -1.26 -11.70 -13.41
N ASP A 347 -2.29 -11.61 -14.20
CA ASP A 347 -2.28 -10.84 -15.43
C ASP A 347 -3.11 -9.57 -15.27
N LYS A 348 -2.54 -8.43 -15.66
CA LYS A 348 -3.18 -7.12 -15.56
C LYS A 348 -3.23 -6.42 -16.90
N TYR A 349 -4.38 -5.85 -17.22
CA TYR A 349 -4.60 -5.01 -18.38
C TYR A 349 -5.17 -3.68 -17.91
N ASN A 350 -4.48 -2.58 -18.22
CA ASN A 350 -4.83 -1.25 -17.75
C ASN A 350 -5.05 -0.29 -18.90
N VAL A 351 -6.05 0.56 -18.76
CA VAL A 351 -6.27 1.73 -19.63
C VAL A 351 -6.41 2.95 -18.74
N SER A 352 -5.60 3.97 -18.99
CA SER A 352 -5.63 5.26 -18.29
C SER A 352 -5.84 6.38 -19.31
N PHE A 353 -6.88 7.16 -19.11
CA PHE A 353 -7.20 8.34 -19.93
C PHE A 353 -7.33 9.56 -19.06
N PHE A 354 -6.65 10.61 -19.44
CA PHE A 354 -6.76 11.95 -18.86
C PHE A 354 -6.99 12.97 -19.96
N ASN A 355 -7.95 13.85 -19.75
CA ASN A 355 -8.18 15.02 -20.59
C ASN A 355 -8.51 16.23 -19.73
N SER A 356 -7.92 17.36 -20.03
CA SER A 356 -8.21 18.68 -19.44
C SER A 356 -8.42 19.70 -20.54
N ASN A 357 -9.47 20.49 -20.43
CA ASN A 357 -9.79 21.55 -21.37
C ASN A 357 -10.09 22.85 -20.63
N ASP A 358 -9.48 23.94 -21.07
CA ASP A 358 -9.78 25.29 -20.66
C ASP A 358 -10.78 25.92 -21.64
N LEU A 359 -11.92 26.32 -21.13
CA LEU A 359 -13.06 26.85 -21.88
C LEU A 359 -13.36 28.28 -21.44
N PHE A 360 -14.01 29.07 -22.31
CA PHE A 360 -14.46 30.44 -22.01
C PHE A 360 -13.31 31.34 -21.51
N ASP A 361 -12.24 31.47 -22.29
CA ASP A 361 -11.05 32.24 -21.93
C ASP A 361 -10.46 31.80 -20.58
N SER A 362 -10.34 30.47 -20.40
CA SER A 362 -9.82 29.79 -19.19
C SER A 362 -10.62 30.02 -17.90
N LYS A 363 -11.88 30.53 -18.01
CA LYS A 363 -12.76 30.67 -16.85
C LYS A 363 -13.30 29.32 -16.35
N LEU A 364 -13.42 28.33 -17.23
CA LEU A 364 -13.90 27.01 -16.88
C LEU A 364 -12.86 25.98 -17.33
N ASN A 365 -12.24 25.29 -16.36
CA ASN A 365 -11.41 24.11 -16.61
C ASN A 365 -12.21 22.84 -16.34
N VAL A 366 -12.31 21.96 -17.33
CA VAL A 366 -12.98 20.66 -17.20
C VAL A 366 -11.94 19.56 -17.36
N GLN A 367 -11.80 18.73 -16.32
CA GLN A 367 -10.90 17.59 -16.30
C GLN A 367 -11.72 16.30 -16.27
N THR A 368 -11.40 15.39 -17.16
CA THR A 368 -11.98 14.03 -17.20
C THR A 368 -10.87 13.01 -16.99
N ARG A 369 -11.11 12.04 -16.16
CA ARG A 369 -10.19 10.93 -15.88
C ARG A 369 -10.92 9.60 -15.91
N VAL A 370 -10.29 8.61 -16.51
CA VAL A 370 -10.77 7.23 -16.53
C VAL A 370 -9.58 6.31 -16.32
N LEU A 371 -9.65 5.50 -15.27
CA LEU A 371 -8.74 4.37 -15.03
C LEU A 371 -9.58 3.10 -15.09
N TYR A 372 -9.29 2.21 -16.01
CA TYR A 372 -9.92 0.92 -16.13
C TYR A 372 -8.90 -0.18 -16.07
N SER A 373 -9.20 -1.24 -15.35
CA SER A 373 -8.34 -2.42 -15.31
C SER A 373 -9.15 -3.72 -15.28
N THR A 374 -8.58 -4.74 -15.93
CA THR A 374 -8.93 -6.15 -15.74
C THR A 374 -7.74 -6.86 -15.11
N ILE A 375 -7.98 -7.58 -14.03
CA ILE A 375 -6.98 -8.36 -13.31
C ILE A 375 -7.46 -9.80 -13.28
N GLU A 376 -6.64 -10.69 -13.80
CA GLU A 376 -6.86 -12.13 -13.78
C GLU A 376 -5.85 -12.76 -12.84
N ASP A 377 -6.33 -13.34 -11.74
CA ASP A 377 -5.50 -13.99 -10.73
C ASP A 377 -5.64 -15.51 -10.85
N GLN A 378 -4.52 -16.21 -10.83
CA GLN A 378 -4.44 -17.64 -10.56
C GLN A 378 -3.79 -17.85 -9.19
N ARG A 379 -4.43 -18.62 -8.33
CA ARG A 379 -4.06 -18.76 -6.92
C ARG A 379 -3.73 -20.19 -6.57
N GLY A 380 -2.65 -20.41 -5.84
CA GLY A 380 -2.36 -21.66 -5.19
C GLY A 380 -3.15 -21.82 -3.89
N LEU A 381 -3.32 -23.06 -3.45
CA LEU A 381 -3.88 -23.34 -2.11
C LEU A 381 -2.86 -22.97 -1.02
N MET A 382 -2.84 -21.69 -0.66
CA MET A 382 -1.93 -21.09 0.31
C MET A 382 -2.74 -20.50 1.46
N SER A 383 -3.45 -21.35 2.17
CA SER A 383 -4.34 -20.93 3.22
C SER A 383 -3.57 -20.44 4.45
N ASN A 384 -3.90 -19.25 4.93
CA ASN A 384 -3.42 -18.69 6.19
C ASN A 384 -4.18 -19.21 7.43
N ASN A 385 -5.27 -19.95 7.23
CA ASN A 385 -6.09 -20.51 8.30
C ASN A 385 -6.35 -22.01 8.11
N ALA A 386 -5.65 -22.65 7.16
CA ALA A 386 -5.80 -24.08 6.98
C ALA A 386 -5.50 -24.78 8.29
N GLY A 387 -6.34 -25.71 8.64
CA GLY A 387 -5.89 -26.85 9.38
C GLY A 387 -4.57 -27.33 8.75
N TYR A 388 -3.74 -27.98 9.50
CA TYR A 388 -2.41 -28.45 9.06
C TYR A 388 -2.39 -29.29 7.76
N GLN A 389 -3.53 -29.52 7.13
CA GLN A 389 -3.68 -30.40 5.97
C GLN A 389 -3.82 -29.68 4.63
N GLY A 390 -4.22 -28.44 4.61
CA GLY A 390 -4.71 -27.81 3.38
C GLY A 390 -3.77 -26.83 2.68
N ASN A 391 -2.50 -26.75 3.05
CA ASN A 391 -1.57 -25.81 2.44
C ASN A 391 -0.53 -26.54 1.57
N LEU A 392 -0.35 -26.07 0.32
CA LEU A 392 0.56 -26.67 -0.64
C LEU A 392 2.01 -26.70 -0.14
N LEU A 393 2.50 -25.61 0.48
CA LEU A 393 3.84 -25.58 1.07
C LEU A 393 3.94 -26.53 2.25
N GLY A 394 2.92 -26.57 3.11
CA GLY A 394 2.88 -27.47 4.26
C GLY A 394 2.97 -28.95 3.86
N THR A 395 2.23 -29.35 2.82
CA THR A 395 2.28 -30.74 2.32
C THR A 395 3.66 -31.09 1.79
N SER A 396 4.34 -30.18 1.11
CA SER A 396 5.70 -30.39 0.61
C SER A 396 6.74 -30.50 1.74
N LEU A 397 6.53 -29.79 2.86
CA LEU A 397 7.43 -29.86 4.02
C LEU A 397 7.37 -31.21 4.72
N TYR A 398 6.16 -31.77 4.91
CA TYR A 398 6.01 -32.96 5.70
C TYR A 398 6.07 -34.26 4.89
N TRP A 399 5.93 -34.24 3.56
CA TRP A 399 6.00 -35.45 2.75
C TRP A 399 7.39 -36.10 2.85
N ARG A 400 7.42 -37.44 3.04
CA ARG A 400 8.69 -38.16 3.24
C ARG A 400 9.60 -38.06 2.02
N PRO A 401 10.87 -37.72 2.19
CA PRO A 401 11.82 -37.58 1.06
C PRO A 401 12.18 -38.92 0.44
N THR A 402 11.79 -40.04 1.07
CA THR A 402 12.02 -41.41 0.60
C THR A 402 10.84 -41.95 -0.21
N LEU A 403 9.68 -41.32 -0.15
CA LEU A 403 8.43 -41.77 -0.72
C LEU A 403 8.11 -41.00 -1.99
N ASN A 404 7.85 -41.72 -3.12
CA ASN A 404 7.42 -41.09 -4.36
C ASN A 404 5.95 -40.63 -4.23
N THR A 405 5.59 -39.50 -4.83
CA THR A 405 4.22 -39.03 -4.97
C THR A 405 3.40 -39.84 -5.96
N ARG A 406 4.08 -40.57 -6.88
CA ARG A 406 3.45 -41.45 -7.88
C ARG A 406 3.74 -42.90 -7.58
N THR A 407 2.75 -43.74 -7.81
CA THR A 407 2.86 -45.20 -7.85
C THR A 407 3.49 -45.68 -9.17
N ALA A 408 3.91 -46.95 -9.25
CA ALA A 408 4.58 -47.47 -10.43
C ALA A 408 3.69 -47.50 -11.70
N ASP A 409 2.39 -47.53 -11.54
CA ASP A 409 1.37 -47.44 -12.59
C ASP A 409 0.98 -46.03 -12.99
N GLY A 410 1.60 -44.99 -12.36
CA GLY A 410 1.39 -43.59 -12.64
C GLY A 410 0.29 -42.93 -11.81
N GLY A 411 -0.43 -43.68 -10.98
CA GLY A 411 -1.40 -43.14 -10.03
C GLY A 411 -0.73 -42.32 -8.91
N TYR A 412 -1.52 -41.63 -8.10
CA TYR A 412 -1.00 -40.91 -6.92
C TYR A 412 -0.81 -41.85 -5.73
N THR A 413 0.30 -41.70 -5.03
CA THR A 413 0.56 -42.43 -3.78
C THR A 413 -0.38 -41.89 -2.70
N PHE A 414 -1.17 -42.80 -2.10
CA PHE A 414 -2.06 -42.50 -0.99
C PHE A 414 -1.58 -43.20 0.27
N ILE A 415 -1.49 -42.46 1.38
CA ILE A 415 -1.12 -42.99 2.69
C ILE A 415 -2.31 -42.95 3.65
N ALA A 416 -2.86 -41.76 3.84
CA ALA A 416 -4.03 -41.52 4.69
C ALA A 416 -4.68 -40.18 4.31
N GLU A 417 -5.92 -39.97 4.68
CA GLU A 417 -6.68 -38.75 4.42
C GLU A 417 -6.08 -37.50 5.10
N ASP A 418 -5.33 -37.69 6.19
CA ASP A 418 -4.64 -36.63 6.91
C ASP A 418 -3.17 -36.47 6.49
N TYR A 419 -2.72 -37.20 5.46
CA TYR A 419 -1.36 -37.17 4.91
C TYR A 419 -1.40 -36.93 3.41
N ILE A 420 -1.63 -35.67 3.05
CA ILE A 420 -1.94 -35.27 1.69
C ILE A 420 -0.69 -35.28 0.79
N ASN A 421 -0.84 -35.91 -0.36
CA ASN A 421 0.19 -35.94 -1.40
C ASN A 421 0.32 -34.56 -2.05
N PRO A 422 1.50 -33.91 -2.00
CA PRO A 422 1.68 -32.53 -2.49
C PRO A 422 1.45 -32.39 -4.00
N GLU A 423 1.84 -33.38 -4.80
CA GLU A 423 1.62 -33.35 -6.26
C GLU A 423 0.14 -33.54 -6.60
N HIS A 424 -0.54 -34.45 -5.87
CA HIS A 424 -1.98 -34.64 -6.07
C HIS A 424 -2.79 -33.39 -5.66
N LEU A 425 -2.38 -32.72 -4.57
CA LEU A 425 -3.02 -31.47 -4.15
C LEU A 425 -2.81 -30.38 -5.21
N LEU A 426 -1.61 -30.25 -5.74
CA LEU A 426 -1.33 -29.29 -6.82
C LEU A 426 -2.20 -29.54 -8.05
N ASP A 427 -2.36 -30.82 -8.45
CA ASP A 427 -3.13 -31.17 -9.64
C ASP A 427 -4.65 -31.08 -9.42
N ALA A 428 -5.12 -31.38 -8.21
CA ALA A 428 -6.54 -31.41 -7.86
C ALA A 428 -7.15 -30.05 -7.52
N TYR A 429 -6.34 -29.03 -7.25
CA TYR A 429 -6.81 -27.72 -6.90
C TYR A 429 -6.68 -26.72 -8.04
N ASP A 430 -7.77 -25.99 -8.33
CA ASP A 430 -7.78 -24.84 -9.23
C ASP A 430 -8.55 -23.69 -8.59
N ASP A 431 -8.02 -22.47 -8.67
CA ASP A 431 -8.63 -21.26 -8.16
C ASP A 431 -8.24 -20.06 -9.03
N SER A 432 -9.22 -19.42 -9.60
CA SER A 432 -9.01 -18.25 -10.44
C SER A 432 -10.05 -17.17 -10.19
N SER A 433 -9.64 -15.92 -10.37
CA SER A 433 -10.57 -14.80 -10.30
C SER A 433 -10.30 -13.75 -11.35
N THR A 434 -11.37 -13.13 -11.86
CA THR A 434 -11.30 -11.98 -12.75
C THR A 434 -11.93 -10.79 -12.06
N THR A 435 -11.16 -9.72 -11.87
CA THR A 435 -11.61 -8.47 -11.26
C THR A 435 -11.52 -7.34 -12.27
N ASN A 436 -12.66 -6.70 -12.55
CA ASN A 436 -12.75 -5.50 -13.37
C ASN A 436 -12.98 -4.30 -12.48
N ARG A 437 -12.20 -3.23 -12.65
CA ARG A 437 -12.37 -1.98 -11.89
C ARG A 437 -12.32 -0.76 -12.79
N LEU A 438 -13.29 0.13 -12.61
CA LEU A 438 -13.41 1.42 -13.27
C LEU A 438 -13.40 2.53 -12.23
N LEU A 439 -12.42 3.41 -12.28
CA LEU A 439 -12.41 4.70 -11.59
C LEU A 439 -12.56 5.80 -12.64
N ALA A 440 -13.70 6.46 -12.64
CA ALA A 440 -13.98 7.56 -13.56
C ALA A 440 -14.36 8.83 -12.79
N SER A 441 -13.81 9.97 -13.18
CA SER A 441 -14.12 11.25 -12.54
C SER A 441 -14.20 12.39 -13.55
N VAL A 442 -15.04 13.37 -13.21
CA VAL A 442 -15.11 14.67 -13.88
C VAL A 442 -14.96 15.76 -12.83
N THR A 443 -14.01 16.65 -13.03
CA THR A 443 -13.82 17.85 -12.20
C THR A 443 -14.03 19.08 -13.04
N ALA A 444 -14.96 19.95 -12.62
CA ALA A 444 -15.19 21.26 -13.22
C ALA A 444 -14.72 22.35 -12.25
N LYS A 445 -13.77 23.18 -12.68
CA LYS A 445 -13.27 24.33 -11.93
C LYS A 445 -13.69 25.61 -12.64
N LEU A 446 -14.52 26.42 -11.98
CA LEU A 446 -15.03 27.68 -12.48
C LEU A 446 -14.41 28.84 -11.71
N THR A 447 -13.63 29.67 -12.39
CA THR A 447 -13.08 30.92 -11.87
C THR A 447 -14.18 31.98 -11.88
N LEU A 448 -14.74 32.26 -10.69
CA LEU A 448 -15.83 33.23 -10.53
C LEU A 448 -15.29 34.67 -10.53
N THR A 449 -14.17 34.90 -9.88
CA THR A 449 -13.37 36.13 -9.87
C THR A 449 -11.89 35.77 -9.83
N ASP A 450 -11.01 36.73 -9.96
CA ASP A 450 -9.54 36.53 -9.88
C ASP A 450 -9.10 35.88 -8.56
N HIS A 451 -9.93 35.95 -7.53
CA HIS A 451 -9.67 35.43 -6.20
C HIS A 451 -10.57 34.26 -5.78
N LEU A 452 -11.64 33.99 -6.51
CA LEU A 452 -12.68 33.04 -6.08
C LEU A 452 -12.90 31.96 -7.14
N THR A 453 -12.63 30.72 -6.77
CA THR A 453 -12.81 29.54 -7.63
C THR A 453 -13.82 28.59 -7.00
N PHE A 454 -14.81 28.18 -7.80
CA PHE A 454 -15.71 27.08 -7.48
C PHE A 454 -15.25 25.81 -8.16
N SER A 455 -15.15 24.69 -7.43
CA SER A 455 -14.79 23.39 -7.97
C SER A 455 -15.83 22.35 -7.62
N ASN A 456 -16.19 21.53 -8.59
CA ASN A 456 -17.09 20.41 -8.41
C ASN A 456 -16.47 19.13 -8.96
N LEU A 457 -16.37 18.09 -8.14
CA LEU A 457 -15.90 16.76 -8.48
C LEU A 457 -17.06 15.76 -8.38
N TYR A 458 -17.26 14.99 -9.41
CA TYR A 458 -18.08 13.78 -9.38
C TYR A 458 -17.24 12.58 -9.83
N ALA A 459 -17.25 11.49 -9.04
CA ALA A 459 -16.51 10.29 -9.38
C ALA A 459 -17.30 9.02 -9.06
N VAL A 460 -17.02 7.99 -9.87
CA VAL A 460 -17.53 6.63 -9.71
C VAL A 460 -16.36 5.67 -9.66
N ASP A 461 -16.28 4.84 -8.60
CA ASP A 461 -15.35 3.72 -8.47
C ASP A 461 -16.18 2.43 -8.42
N ASN A 462 -16.19 1.69 -9.52
CA ASN A 462 -16.95 0.46 -9.66
C ASN A 462 -16.00 -0.72 -9.85
N SER A 463 -16.13 -1.73 -8.98
CA SER A 463 -15.36 -2.97 -9.05
C SER A 463 -16.31 -4.16 -9.08
N THR A 464 -16.07 -5.09 -10.01
CA THR A 464 -16.76 -6.37 -10.09
C THR A 464 -15.73 -7.50 -10.10
N SER A 465 -15.94 -8.54 -9.31
CA SER A 465 -15.04 -9.68 -9.22
C SER A 465 -15.82 -10.98 -9.30
N ASN A 466 -15.38 -11.88 -10.16
CA ASN A 466 -15.85 -13.26 -10.26
C ASN A 466 -14.72 -14.20 -9.87
N ARG A 467 -15.00 -15.18 -9.02
CA ARG A 467 -14.04 -16.19 -8.61
C ARG A 467 -14.66 -17.57 -8.71
N GLY A 468 -13.91 -18.50 -9.25
CA GLY A 468 -14.24 -19.93 -9.27
C GLY A 468 -13.09 -20.73 -8.67
N ALA A 469 -13.39 -21.59 -7.71
CA ALA A 469 -12.41 -22.51 -7.13
C ALA A 469 -12.97 -23.91 -7.04
N GLN A 470 -12.14 -24.93 -7.30
CA GLN A 470 -12.52 -26.33 -7.20
C GLN A 470 -11.41 -27.18 -6.60
N LEU A 471 -11.84 -28.20 -5.86
CA LEU A 471 -11.00 -29.29 -5.38
C LEU A 471 -11.58 -30.61 -5.89
N LEU A 472 -10.81 -31.31 -6.70
CA LEU A 472 -11.29 -32.51 -7.38
C LEU A 472 -11.56 -33.67 -6.40
N PRO A 473 -12.58 -34.49 -6.66
CA PRO A 473 -12.96 -35.64 -5.80
C PRO A 473 -11.94 -36.77 -5.83
N SER A 474 -10.97 -36.74 -6.74
CA SER A 474 -9.85 -37.70 -6.76
C SER A 474 -8.95 -37.56 -5.53
N LEU A 475 -8.84 -36.34 -4.94
CA LEU A 475 -8.05 -36.07 -3.75
C LEU A 475 -8.87 -36.38 -2.50
N LEU A 476 -8.35 -37.28 -1.67
CA LEU A 476 -8.99 -37.71 -0.41
C LEU A 476 -8.46 -36.82 0.72
N ILE A 477 -9.34 -35.98 1.27
CA ILE A 477 -9.05 -35.14 2.45
C ILE A 477 -10.15 -35.39 3.48
N GLN A 478 -9.79 -35.59 4.73
CA GLN A 478 -10.69 -35.97 5.82
C GLN A 478 -11.90 -35.02 5.96
N ASP A 479 -11.68 -33.71 5.87
CA ASP A 479 -12.73 -32.71 6.11
C ASP A 479 -13.67 -32.49 4.91
N VAL A 480 -13.36 -33.06 3.75
CA VAL A 480 -14.13 -32.92 2.50
C VAL A 480 -14.80 -34.23 2.08
N ASN A 481 -14.53 -35.33 2.77
CA ASN A 481 -15.12 -36.65 2.52
C ASN A 481 -16.31 -36.90 3.45
N VAL A 482 -17.52 -36.65 2.97
CA VAL A 482 -18.74 -36.90 3.73
C VAL A 482 -19.54 -38.03 3.06
N GLY A 483 -19.77 -39.13 3.77
CA GLY A 483 -20.64 -40.19 3.29
C GLY A 483 -20.21 -40.88 2.00
N GLY A 484 -18.91 -40.85 1.64
CA GLY A 484 -18.38 -41.43 0.41
C GLY A 484 -18.43 -40.50 -0.82
N PHE A 485 -18.94 -39.29 -0.66
CA PHE A 485 -18.94 -38.21 -1.63
C PHE A 485 -17.74 -37.28 -1.41
N ARG A 486 -17.23 -36.69 -2.47
CA ARG A 486 -15.95 -36.03 -2.49
C ARG A 486 -15.96 -34.81 -3.37
N GLY A 487 -14.94 -33.96 -3.21
CA GLY A 487 -14.73 -32.78 -4.03
C GLY A 487 -15.65 -31.64 -3.65
N LEU A 488 -15.22 -30.45 -4.04
CA LEU A 488 -15.86 -29.20 -3.66
C LEU A 488 -15.67 -28.18 -4.77
N ALA A 489 -16.72 -27.41 -5.07
CA ALA A 489 -16.67 -26.28 -5.99
C ALA A 489 -17.33 -25.06 -5.37
N ASN A 490 -16.73 -23.89 -5.62
CA ASN A 490 -17.22 -22.61 -5.12
C ASN A 490 -17.16 -21.55 -6.22
N ILE A 491 -18.27 -20.82 -6.42
CA ILE A 491 -18.35 -19.66 -7.30
C ILE A 491 -18.79 -18.47 -6.45
N ASN A 492 -18.07 -17.36 -6.55
CA ASN A 492 -18.38 -16.11 -5.86
C ASN A 492 -18.42 -14.94 -6.84
N TYR A 493 -19.35 -14.06 -6.61
CA TYR A 493 -19.48 -12.77 -7.28
C TYR A 493 -19.54 -11.66 -6.24
N ASP A 494 -18.71 -10.65 -6.41
CA ASP A 494 -18.72 -9.42 -5.61
C ASP A 494 -18.77 -8.21 -6.52
N LYS A 495 -19.57 -7.22 -6.12
CA LYS A 495 -19.63 -5.91 -6.75
C LYS A 495 -19.55 -4.82 -5.70
N ARG A 496 -18.77 -3.80 -5.99
CA ARG A 496 -18.64 -2.58 -5.19
C ARG A 496 -18.87 -1.38 -6.07
N LEU A 497 -19.73 -0.49 -5.62
CA LEU A 497 -20.03 0.77 -6.29
C LEU A 497 -19.89 1.90 -5.30
N ASN A 498 -18.93 2.77 -5.56
CA ASN A 498 -18.66 3.93 -4.72
C ASN A 498 -18.91 5.19 -5.54
N ASN A 499 -19.70 6.11 -5.01
CA ASN A 499 -19.95 7.39 -5.61
C ASN A 499 -19.36 8.47 -4.70
N THR A 500 -18.66 9.42 -5.31
CA THR A 500 -18.08 10.59 -4.66
C THR A 500 -18.62 11.83 -5.30
N TRP A 501 -19.15 12.75 -4.51
CA TRP A 501 -19.50 14.09 -4.92
C TRP A 501 -18.91 15.10 -3.96
N GLU A 502 -18.12 16.04 -4.48
CA GLU A 502 -17.50 17.10 -3.71
C GLU A 502 -17.70 18.45 -4.41
N SER A 503 -18.04 19.46 -3.62
CA SER A 503 -18.15 20.84 -4.07
C SER A 503 -17.35 21.73 -3.14
N THR A 504 -16.46 22.56 -3.69
CA THR A 504 -15.62 23.47 -2.91
C THR A 504 -15.66 24.87 -3.47
N LEU A 505 -15.54 25.84 -2.58
CA LEU A 505 -15.35 27.24 -2.88
C LEU A 505 -14.04 27.68 -2.26
N ASN A 506 -13.09 28.13 -3.09
CA ASN A 506 -11.77 28.55 -2.65
C ASN A 506 -11.56 30.03 -2.95
N TYR A 507 -11.14 30.80 -1.94
CA TYR A 507 -10.79 32.22 -2.02
C TYR A 507 -9.32 32.41 -1.68
N ILE A 508 -8.54 32.96 -2.62
CA ILE A 508 -7.12 33.24 -2.46
C ILE A 508 -6.89 34.72 -2.71
N ASN A 509 -6.24 35.41 -1.76
CA ASN A 509 -5.89 36.81 -1.91
C ASN A 509 -4.67 37.17 -1.04
N ASN A 510 -4.03 38.27 -1.37
CA ASN A 510 -2.96 38.88 -0.57
C ASN A 510 -3.44 40.25 -0.06
N PHE A 511 -3.44 40.46 1.26
CA PHE A 511 -3.80 41.70 1.94
C PHE A 511 -2.57 42.26 2.64
N ASP A 512 -1.91 43.25 2.05
CA ASP A 512 -0.74 43.93 2.60
C ASP A 512 0.34 42.96 3.13
N GLY A 513 0.66 41.92 2.33
CA GLY A 513 1.65 40.90 2.67
C GLY A 513 1.12 39.70 3.45
N VAL A 514 -0.15 39.72 3.87
CA VAL A 514 -0.83 38.54 4.43
C VAL A 514 -1.44 37.74 3.28
N ASN A 515 -0.89 36.55 2.98
CA ASN A 515 -1.53 35.63 2.06
C ASN A 515 -2.64 34.88 2.79
N VAL A 516 -3.82 34.86 2.21
CA VAL A 516 -5.03 34.23 2.75
C VAL A 516 -5.56 33.23 1.73
N ASP A 517 -5.67 31.96 2.12
CA ASP A 517 -6.34 30.90 1.37
C ASP A 517 -7.48 30.33 2.23
N LEU A 518 -8.73 30.60 1.84
CA LEU A 518 -9.93 30.12 2.52
C LEU A 518 -10.64 29.12 1.64
N LEU A 519 -10.89 27.93 2.15
CA LEU A 519 -11.61 26.87 1.50
C LEU A 519 -12.86 26.52 2.32
N GLY A 520 -14.03 26.47 1.68
CA GLY A 520 -15.23 25.87 2.23
C GLY A 520 -15.72 24.76 1.30
N GLY A 521 -16.27 23.68 1.87
CA GLY A 521 -16.69 22.58 1.03
C GLY A 521 -17.77 21.69 1.64
N TYR A 522 -18.42 20.94 0.75
CA TYR A 522 -19.35 19.88 1.05
C TYR A 522 -18.92 18.61 0.31
N SER A 523 -19.01 17.47 0.97
CA SER A 523 -18.77 16.18 0.33
C SER A 523 -19.85 15.16 0.72
N TYR A 524 -20.15 14.27 -0.24
CA TYR A 524 -21.02 13.12 -0.07
C TYR A 524 -20.37 11.89 -0.69
N TYR A 525 -20.33 10.81 0.10
CA TYR A 525 -19.79 9.52 -0.32
C TYR A 525 -20.84 8.43 -0.09
N SER A 526 -21.05 7.57 -1.08
CA SER A 526 -21.85 6.35 -0.96
C SER A 526 -20.98 5.15 -1.31
N TYR A 527 -20.94 4.17 -0.41
CA TYR A 527 -20.23 2.93 -0.58
C TYR A 527 -21.24 1.78 -0.55
N GLU A 528 -21.41 1.13 -1.69
CA GLU A 528 -22.33 0.01 -1.86
C GLU A 528 -21.51 -1.26 -2.15
N SER A 529 -21.85 -2.36 -1.49
CA SER A 529 -21.26 -3.67 -1.70
C SER A 529 -22.36 -4.71 -1.75
N GLU A 530 -22.37 -5.51 -2.79
CA GLU A 530 -23.28 -6.64 -2.95
C GLU A 530 -22.53 -7.86 -3.47
N GLY A 531 -22.96 -9.05 -3.10
CA GLY A 531 -22.35 -10.25 -3.58
C GLY A 531 -23.23 -11.48 -3.34
N ASN A 532 -22.88 -12.54 -4.02
CA ASN A 532 -23.46 -13.85 -3.84
C ASN A 532 -22.42 -14.94 -4.08
N GLY A 533 -22.66 -16.11 -3.54
CA GLY A 533 -21.83 -17.27 -3.76
C GLY A 533 -22.62 -18.55 -3.70
N THR A 534 -22.09 -19.56 -4.36
CA THR A 534 -22.61 -20.91 -4.38
C THR A 534 -21.46 -21.87 -4.09
N THR A 535 -21.68 -22.76 -3.14
CA THR A 535 -20.78 -23.88 -2.84
C THR A 535 -21.51 -25.18 -3.10
N ALA A 536 -20.89 -26.11 -3.80
CA ALA A 536 -21.37 -27.45 -4.04
C ALA A 536 -20.37 -28.47 -3.50
N GLU A 537 -20.87 -29.46 -2.75
CA GLU A 537 -20.07 -30.50 -2.10
C GLU A 537 -20.61 -31.88 -2.45
N GLY A 538 -19.71 -32.86 -2.63
CA GLY A 538 -20.12 -34.25 -2.80
C GLY A 538 -20.30 -34.66 -4.28
N PHE A 539 -19.29 -34.52 -5.07
CA PHE A 539 -19.25 -34.96 -6.45
C PHE A 539 -18.86 -36.44 -6.57
N ASN A 540 -19.18 -37.06 -7.73
CA ASN A 540 -18.69 -38.41 -8.04
C ASN A 540 -17.16 -38.40 -8.25
N ALA A 541 -16.52 -39.52 -7.93
CA ALA A 541 -15.07 -39.65 -7.86
C ALA A 541 -14.33 -39.40 -9.20
N ASP A 542 -15.01 -39.52 -10.32
CA ASP A 542 -14.47 -39.35 -11.68
C ASP A 542 -14.72 -37.97 -12.30
N GLN A 543 -15.42 -37.08 -11.59
CA GLN A 543 -15.69 -35.73 -12.08
C GLN A 543 -14.45 -34.85 -11.98
N THR A 544 -14.20 -34.08 -13.06
CA THR A 544 -13.02 -33.20 -13.17
C THR A 544 -13.35 -31.74 -13.44
N ASN A 545 -14.60 -31.43 -13.83
CA ASN A 545 -15.05 -30.07 -14.09
C ASN A 545 -16.23 -29.73 -13.19
N LEU A 546 -15.93 -29.42 -11.93
CA LEU A 546 -16.94 -29.23 -10.90
C LEU A 546 -17.64 -27.90 -11.02
N LEU A 547 -16.91 -26.83 -11.38
CA LEU A 547 -17.45 -25.47 -11.51
C LEU A 547 -18.60 -25.36 -12.52
N ASN A 548 -18.54 -26.14 -13.62
CA ASN A 548 -19.59 -26.16 -14.62
C ASN A 548 -20.65 -27.26 -14.40
N ASN A 549 -20.54 -27.98 -13.26
CA ASN A 549 -21.41 -29.12 -12.98
C ASN A 549 -21.91 -29.15 -11.51
N MET A 550 -22.08 -27.98 -10.89
CA MET A 550 -22.44 -27.83 -9.47
C MET A 550 -23.81 -28.43 -9.13
N SER A 551 -24.72 -28.51 -10.09
CA SER A 551 -26.02 -29.15 -9.92
C SER A 551 -25.97 -30.69 -9.86
N GLY A 552 -24.82 -31.29 -10.20
CA GLY A 552 -24.63 -32.74 -10.23
C GLY A 552 -24.36 -33.39 -8.89
N VAL A 553 -24.40 -32.63 -7.79
CA VAL A 553 -24.21 -33.14 -6.42
C VAL A 553 -25.50 -33.67 -5.86
N THR A 554 -25.40 -34.64 -4.94
CA THR A 554 -26.56 -35.21 -4.24
C THR A 554 -26.82 -34.50 -2.91
N SER A 555 -28.07 -34.37 -2.51
CA SER A 555 -28.48 -33.77 -1.25
C SER A 555 -28.02 -34.55 -0.01
N GLU A 556 -27.65 -35.81 -0.16
CA GLU A 556 -27.15 -36.66 0.94
C GLU A 556 -25.75 -36.35 1.38
N ALA A 557 -24.99 -35.62 0.55
CA ALA A 557 -23.55 -35.31 0.75
C ALA A 557 -23.25 -33.85 1.08
N GLY A 558 -24.22 -33.06 1.53
CA GLY A 558 -24.05 -31.64 1.79
C GLY A 558 -24.72 -30.76 0.73
N GLY A 559 -24.78 -31.21 -0.53
CA GLY A 559 -25.55 -30.57 -1.59
C GLY A 559 -25.01 -29.20 -2.02
N VAL A 560 -25.92 -28.33 -2.42
CA VAL A 560 -25.61 -26.96 -2.86
C VAL A 560 -26.05 -25.97 -1.78
N THR A 561 -25.10 -25.12 -1.34
CA THR A 561 -25.38 -24.01 -0.43
C THR A 561 -25.18 -22.69 -1.17
N THR A 562 -26.02 -21.70 -0.87
CA THR A 562 -25.94 -20.38 -1.47
C THR A 562 -26.02 -19.32 -0.39
N TYR A 563 -25.35 -18.19 -0.64
CA TYR A 563 -25.52 -17.00 0.17
C TYR A 563 -25.59 -15.75 -0.71
N SER A 564 -26.16 -14.69 -0.17
CA SER A 564 -26.09 -13.36 -0.77
C SER A 564 -26.05 -12.29 0.32
N TYR A 565 -25.48 -11.16 -0.02
CA TYR A 565 -25.46 -10.00 0.88
C TYR A 565 -25.51 -8.69 0.07
N ALA A 566 -26.00 -7.67 0.74
CA ALA A 566 -25.90 -6.30 0.28
C ALA A 566 -25.68 -5.37 1.48
N SER A 567 -24.87 -4.36 1.30
CA SER A 567 -24.62 -3.33 2.31
C SER A 567 -24.40 -1.98 1.66
N LYS A 568 -24.83 -0.91 2.37
CA LYS A 568 -24.64 0.46 1.98
C LYS A 568 -24.15 1.28 3.16
N THR A 569 -23.17 2.14 2.91
CA THR A 569 -22.69 3.13 3.87
C THR A 569 -22.67 4.50 3.21
N GLU A 570 -23.16 5.51 3.90
CA GLU A 570 -23.18 6.89 3.44
C GLU A 570 -22.45 7.79 4.42
N ILE A 571 -21.67 8.74 3.87
CA ILE A 571 -20.97 9.77 4.64
C ILE A 571 -21.28 11.10 3.97
N GLN A 572 -21.69 12.09 4.77
CA GLN A 572 -21.83 13.47 4.33
C GLN A 572 -21.03 14.40 5.23
N SER A 573 -20.45 15.44 4.66
CA SER A 573 -19.57 16.29 5.41
C SER A 573 -19.61 17.74 4.95
N VAL A 574 -19.40 18.63 5.92
CA VAL A 574 -19.15 20.05 5.68
C VAL A 574 -17.80 20.40 6.29
N PHE A 575 -16.98 21.14 5.57
CA PHE A 575 -15.64 21.47 6.02
C PHE A 575 -15.21 22.88 5.60
N ALA A 576 -14.30 23.43 6.39
CA ALA A 576 -13.64 24.69 6.09
C ALA A 576 -12.17 24.62 6.47
N ARG A 577 -11.32 25.30 5.69
CA ARG A 577 -9.90 25.49 5.98
C ARG A 577 -9.52 26.95 5.78
N ALA A 578 -8.71 27.48 6.67
CA ALA A 578 -8.05 28.77 6.52
C ALA A 578 -6.53 28.56 6.61
N SER A 579 -5.82 28.89 5.54
CA SER A 579 -4.35 28.92 5.51
C SER A 579 -3.89 30.36 5.36
N LEU A 580 -3.04 30.80 6.30
CA LEU A 580 -2.56 32.16 6.41
C LEU A 580 -1.05 32.15 6.42
N SER A 581 -0.41 33.01 5.65
CA SER A 581 1.01 33.26 5.75
C SER A 581 1.31 34.76 5.77
N TYR A 582 2.16 35.18 6.71
CA TYR A 582 2.61 36.55 6.86
C TYR A 582 4.08 36.56 7.24
N ASP A 583 4.94 37.09 6.35
CA ASP A 583 6.39 37.07 6.52
C ASP A 583 6.85 35.63 6.88
N LYS A 584 7.36 35.42 8.07
CA LYS A 584 7.88 34.14 8.57
C LYS A 584 6.83 33.25 9.24
N PHE A 585 5.63 33.76 9.48
CA PHE A 585 4.58 33.06 10.19
C PHE A 585 3.64 32.34 9.24
N LEU A 586 3.33 31.08 9.56
CA LEU A 586 2.41 30.21 8.86
C LEU A 586 1.35 29.70 9.85
N ALA A 587 0.09 29.67 9.42
CA ALA A 587 -0.99 29.11 10.21
C ALA A 587 -1.98 28.38 9.29
N THR A 588 -2.43 27.21 9.72
CA THR A 588 -3.51 26.46 9.06
C THR A 588 -4.52 26.05 10.12
N LEU A 589 -5.79 26.41 9.89
CA LEU A 589 -6.91 26.01 10.74
C LEU A 589 -7.89 25.22 9.88
N THR A 590 -8.33 24.06 10.35
CA THR A 590 -9.32 23.23 9.65
C THR A 590 -10.42 22.83 10.62
N TYR A 591 -11.65 22.87 10.15
CA TYR A 591 -12.82 22.37 10.87
C TYR A 591 -13.69 21.55 9.93
N ARG A 592 -13.99 20.32 10.31
CA ARG A 592 -14.82 19.41 9.54
C ARG A 592 -15.86 18.74 10.43
N ILE A 593 -17.06 18.56 9.91
CA ILE A 593 -18.12 17.77 10.52
C ILE A 593 -18.46 16.65 9.53
N ASP A 594 -18.34 15.39 9.98
CA ASP A 594 -18.75 14.22 9.23
C ASP A 594 -19.96 13.56 9.88
N GLY A 595 -20.94 13.19 9.06
CA GLY A 595 -22.06 12.34 9.45
C GLY A 595 -21.94 10.96 8.78
N SER A 596 -22.05 9.86 9.54
CA SER A 596 -21.91 8.49 9.05
C SER A 596 -23.14 7.65 9.36
N SER A 597 -23.59 6.87 8.39
CA SER A 597 -24.68 5.91 8.55
C SER A 597 -24.31 4.66 9.38
N LYS A 598 -23.03 4.46 9.69
CA LYS A 598 -22.56 3.30 10.48
C LYS A 598 -22.81 3.44 11.98
N LEU A 599 -22.99 4.67 12.47
CA LEU A 599 -23.04 5.00 13.89
C LEU A 599 -24.45 5.07 14.44
N GLY A 600 -24.57 5.11 15.78
CA GLY A 600 -25.82 5.23 16.49
C GLY A 600 -26.58 6.49 16.15
N GLU A 601 -27.91 6.47 16.26
CA GLU A 601 -28.78 7.54 15.79
C GLU A 601 -28.45 8.92 16.38
N GLY A 602 -28.10 8.98 17.66
CA GLY A 602 -27.68 10.20 18.34
C GLY A 602 -26.24 10.63 18.08
N ASN A 603 -25.38 9.78 17.53
CA ASN A 603 -23.93 9.95 17.43
C ASN A 603 -23.40 9.93 15.98
N LYS A 604 -24.29 10.11 14.99
CA LYS A 604 -23.91 10.07 13.58
C LYS A 604 -22.88 11.14 13.20
N TYR A 605 -22.95 12.32 13.84
CA TYR A 605 -22.11 13.45 13.47
C TYR A 605 -20.95 13.61 14.44
N GLY A 606 -19.72 13.67 13.87
CA GLY A 606 -18.47 13.95 14.59
C GLY A 606 -17.83 15.24 14.12
N SER A 607 -17.16 15.94 15.03
CA SER A 607 -16.45 17.20 14.76
C SER A 607 -14.95 16.99 14.84
N PHE A 608 -14.22 17.44 13.81
CA PHE A 608 -12.80 17.20 13.62
C PHE A 608 -12.04 18.53 13.41
N PRO A 609 -11.73 19.27 14.49
CA PRO A 609 -10.92 20.49 14.42
C PRO A 609 -9.43 20.15 14.30
N SER A 610 -8.66 21.01 13.62
CA SER A 610 -7.20 20.98 13.66
C SER A 610 -6.58 22.36 13.51
N ALA A 611 -5.36 22.50 14.02
CA ALA A 611 -4.54 23.68 13.92
C ALA A 611 -3.08 23.30 13.64
N GLY A 612 -2.43 24.03 12.75
CA GLY A 612 -1.00 23.94 12.48
C GLY A 612 -0.39 25.33 12.47
N LEU A 613 0.78 25.46 13.10
CA LEU A 613 1.57 26.68 13.11
C LEU A 613 2.98 26.39 12.60
N GLY A 614 3.54 27.33 11.86
CA GLY A 614 4.91 27.26 11.37
C GLY A 614 5.62 28.60 11.53
N TYR A 615 6.91 28.55 11.80
CA TYR A 615 7.76 29.71 11.86
C TYR A 615 9.07 29.47 11.10
N LYS A 616 9.34 30.30 10.09
CA LYS A 616 10.57 30.28 9.30
C LYS A 616 11.66 31.03 10.04
N VAL A 617 12.51 30.30 10.78
CA VAL A 617 13.58 30.89 11.60
C VAL A 617 14.63 31.54 10.73
N PHE A 618 15.06 30.80 9.71
CA PHE A 618 16.01 31.25 8.70
C PHE A 618 15.44 31.03 7.30
N GLU A 619 15.69 31.98 6.41
CA GLU A 619 15.34 31.91 4.99
C GLU A 619 16.42 32.73 4.26
N ASN A 620 17.55 32.09 3.96
CA ASN A 620 18.71 32.71 3.36
C ASN A 620 19.11 31.89 2.10
N GLU A 621 19.39 32.58 1.01
CA GLU A 621 19.87 31.92 -0.20
C GLU A 621 21.34 31.47 -0.09
N GLU A 622 22.13 32.18 0.72
CA GLU A 622 23.56 31.92 0.91
C GLU A 622 23.87 31.65 2.39
N GLY A 623 24.80 30.73 2.65
CA GLY A 623 25.29 30.43 4.00
C GLY A 623 25.25 28.94 4.36
N LEU A 624 25.65 28.65 5.60
CA LEU A 624 25.65 27.27 6.12
C LEU A 624 24.24 26.72 6.34
N ILE A 625 23.33 27.58 6.82
CA ILE A 625 21.91 27.26 7.02
C ILE A 625 21.10 28.11 6.06
N ASN A 626 20.47 27.48 5.08
CA ASN A 626 19.68 28.15 4.04
C ASN A 626 18.24 28.33 4.51
N ASN A 627 17.65 27.25 5.02
CA ASN A 627 16.30 27.26 5.55
C ASN A 627 16.24 26.51 6.88
N LEU A 628 15.49 27.05 7.82
CA LEU A 628 15.14 26.39 9.07
C LEU A 628 13.71 26.78 9.42
N LYS A 629 12.81 25.83 9.44
CA LYS A 629 11.40 26.00 9.83
C LYS A 629 11.08 25.12 11.02
N VAL A 630 10.44 25.69 12.02
CA VAL A 630 9.86 24.97 13.15
C VAL A 630 8.35 24.95 12.97
N ARG A 631 7.74 23.81 13.20
CA ARG A 631 6.29 23.63 13.07
C ARG A 631 5.71 22.86 14.26
N GLY A 632 4.49 23.19 14.60
CA GLY A 632 3.70 22.49 15.62
C GLY A 632 2.29 22.29 15.13
N ASN A 633 1.68 21.15 15.45
CA ASN A 633 0.33 20.83 15.02
C ASN A 633 -0.44 20.08 16.11
N TRP A 634 -1.74 20.25 16.05
CA TRP A 634 -2.73 19.58 16.88
C TRP A 634 -4.00 19.33 16.06
N GLY A 635 -4.68 18.24 16.35
CA GLY A 635 -6.00 18.02 15.77
C GLY A 635 -6.64 16.73 16.21
N ILE A 636 -7.94 16.64 15.94
CA ILE A 636 -8.78 15.48 16.21
C ILE A 636 -9.23 14.89 14.87
N THR A 637 -9.11 13.58 14.73
CA THR A 637 -9.61 12.83 13.59
C THR A 637 -10.46 11.66 14.06
N GLY A 638 -11.36 11.17 13.24
CA GLY A 638 -12.23 10.04 13.55
C GLY A 638 -11.80 8.76 12.86
N ASN A 639 -12.31 7.62 13.35
CA ASN A 639 -12.21 6.34 12.68
C ASN A 639 -13.58 5.65 12.69
N GLN A 640 -13.97 5.09 11.54
CA GLN A 640 -15.21 4.34 11.34
C GLN A 640 -15.01 3.06 10.52
N GLU A 641 -13.78 2.57 10.45
CA GLU A 641 -13.45 1.38 9.65
C GLU A 641 -13.91 0.08 10.37
N PHE A 642 -15.23 -0.06 10.52
CA PHE A 642 -15.92 -1.25 10.98
C PHE A 642 -17.12 -1.56 10.06
N ALA A 643 -17.73 -2.73 10.22
CA ALA A 643 -18.77 -3.21 9.32
C ALA A 643 -19.98 -2.26 9.23
N ALA A 644 -20.56 -2.15 8.06
CA ALA A 644 -21.82 -1.44 7.86
C ALA A 644 -22.91 -2.00 8.79
N ASN A 645 -23.86 -1.16 9.16
CA ASN A 645 -25.03 -1.55 9.99
C ASN A 645 -24.65 -2.10 11.38
N SER A 646 -23.50 -1.70 11.95
CA SER A 646 -23.07 -2.18 13.28
C SER A 646 -23.86 -1.59 14.45
N ALA A 647 -24.49 -0.42 14.25
CA ALA A 647 -25.32 0.21 15.27
C ALA A 647 -26.77 -0.27 15.29
N ILE A 648 -27.23 -0.98 14.26
CA ILE A 648 -28.63 -1.43 14.14
C ILE A 648 -28.76 -2.92 14.46
N SER A 649 -29.99 -3.34 14.81
CA SER A 649 -30.30 -4.75 14.97
C SER A 649 -30.27 -5.46 13.61
N LYS A 650 -29.64 -6.63 13.58
CA LYS A 650 -29.60 -7.50 12.41
C LYS A 650 -30.41 -8.75 12.68
N SER A 651 -31.20 -9.15 11.70
CA SER A 651 -32.01 -10.35 11.77
C SER A 651 -31.72 -11.24 10.58
N GLN A 652 -31.78 -12.54 10.80
CA GLN A 652 -31.69 -13.57 9.77
C GLN A 652 -33.01 -14.26 9.62
N TYR A 653 -33.51 -14.38 8.40
CA TYR A 653 -34.66 -15.18 8.07
C TYR A 653 -34.24 -16.64 7.85
N ASN A 654 -34.86 -17.55 8.58
CA ASN A 654 -34.63 -18.99 8.48
C ASN A 654 -35.93 -19.70 8.16
N ASN A 655 -36.34 -19.64 6.89
CA ASN A 655 -37.56 -20.30 6.30
C ASN A 655 -38.84 -20.33 7.16
N THR A 656 -38.74 -20.37 8.46
CA THR A 656 -39.86 -20.49 9.41
C THR A 656 -39.86 -19.38 10.46
N SER A 657 -38.77 -18.69 10.68
CA SER A 657 -38.65 -17.67 11.74
C SER A 657 -37.67 -16.53 11.34
N ILE A 658 -37.88 -15.36 11.94
CA ILE A 658 -36.92 -14.28 11.92
C ILE A 658 -36.21 -14.28 13.27
N ASN A 659 -34.90 -14.53 13.24
CA ASN A 659 -34.08 -14.55 14.43
C ASN A 659 -33.15 -13.32 14.45
N THR A 660 -33.16 -12.56 15.53
CA THR A 660 -32.19 -11.47 15.72
C THR A 660 -30.79 -12.06 15.91
N VAL A 661 -29.85 -11.70 15.04
CA VAL A 661 -28.47 -12.20 15.10
C VAL A 661 -27.50 -11.19 15.75
N THR A 662 -27.88 -9.90 15.81
CA THR A 662 -27.12 -8.86 16.50
C THR A 662 -28.08 -7.83 17.07
N ASN A 663 -27.89 -7.42 18.31
CA ASN A 663 -28.69 -6.37 18.94
C ASN A 663 -28.21 -4.98 18.49
N ALA A 664 -29.15 -4.02 18.45
CA ALA A 664 -28.82 -2.62 18.18
C ALA A 664 -27.92 -2.00 19.26
N ASN A 665 -27.06 -1.10 18.86
CA ASN A 665 -26.38 -0.17 19.78
C ASN A 665 -26.57 1.29 19.31
N PRO A 666 -27.67 1.94 19.70
CA PRO A 666 -27.94 3.32 19.32
C PRO A 666 -26.94 4.34 19.91
N ASN A 667 -26.15 3.91 20.91
CA ASN A 667 -25.13 4.72 21.57
C ASN A 667 -23.73 4.52 20.96
N LEU A 668 -23.59 3.75 19.87
CA LEU A 668 -22.30 3.58 19.22
C LEU A 668 -21.82 4.92 18.66
N GLU A 669 -20.64 5.36 19.08
CA GLU A 669 -20.03 6.63 18.73
C GLU A 669 -18.67 6.46 18.05
N TRP A 670 -18.12 7.57 17.56
CA TRP A 670 -16.84 7.63 16.89
C TRP A 670 -15.69 7.17 17.78
N GLU A 671 -14.81 6.35 17.23
CA GLU A 671 -13.46 6.20 17.75
C GLU A 671 -12.68 7.44 17.32
N THR A 672 -12.09 8.18 18.27
CA THR A 672 -11.44 9.47 18.02
C THR A 672 -9.96 9.43 18.36
N THR A 673 -9.14 10.02 17.50
CA THR A 673 -7.69 10.14 17.68
C THR A 673 -7.32 11.61 17.81
N THR A 674 -6.79 11.98 18.98
CA THR A 674 -6.16 13.29 19.22
C THR A 674 -4.67 13.18 18.94
N SER A 675 -4.17 14.02 18.05
CA SER A 675 -2.77 14.02 17.60
C SER A 675 -2.08 15.34 17.94
N TYR A 676 -0.83 15.23 18.37
CA TYR A 676 0.09 16.34 18.59
C TYR A 676 1.38 16.06 17.80
N GLY A 677 1.93 17.10 17.20
CA GLY A 677 3.21 16.99 16.48
C GLY A 677 4.04 18.24 16.63
N ILE A 678 5.34 18.06 16.70
CA ILE A 678 6.34 19.12 16.57
C ILE A 678 7.41 18.66 15.60
N GLY A 679 7.83 19.54 14.69
CA GLY A 679 8.81 19.20 13.68
C GLY A 679 9.74 20.35 13.33
N VAL A 680 10.90 20.00 12.82
CA VAL A 680 11.90 20.92 12.28
C VAL A 680 12.24 20.48 10.88
N ASP A 681 12.07 21.38 9.91
CA ASP A 681 12.53 21.18 8.53
C ASP A 681 13.75 22.09 8.31
N PHE A 682 14.79 21.57 7.66
CA PHE A 682 16.02 22.29 7.45
C PHE A 682 16.65 22.04 6.06
N GLU A 683 17.34 23.06 5.58
CA GLU A 683 18.23 23.01 4.40
C GLU A 683 19.55 23.66 4.77
N VAL A 684 20.62 22.95 4.51
CA VAL A 684 21.99 23.41 4.85
C VAL A 684 22.95 23.17 3.69
N LEU A 685 24.10 23.85 3.73
CA LEU A 685 25.19 23.73 2.76
C LEU A 685 24.74 24.10 1.33
N THR A 686 24.09 25.26 1.18
CA THR A 686 23.54 25.72 -0.12
C THR A 686 22.57 24.67 -0.70
N ASN A 687 21.62 24.21 0.14
CA ASN A 687 20.58 23.24 -0.15
C ASN A 687 21.09 21.83 -0.51
N ARG A 688 22.37 21.53 -0.30
CA ARG A 688 22.93 20.20 -0.56
C ARG A 688 22.43 19.14 0.39
N ILE A 689 22.07 19.51 1.63
CA ILE A 689 21.49 18.60 2.61
C ILE A 689 20.15 19.17 3.03
N THR A 690 19.11 18.39 2.85
CA THR A 690 17.75 18.72 3.30
C THR A 690 17.25 17.64 4.22
N GLY A 691 16.41 18.00 5.18
CA GLY A 691 15.86 16.99 6.08
C GLY A 691 14.75 17.50 6.96
N SER A 692 14.19 16.57 7.72
CA SER A 692 13.21 16.83 8.76
C SER A 692 13.45 15.95 9.97
N VAL A 693 13.09 16.48 11.14
CA VAL A 693 13.02 15.74 12.40
C VAL A 693 11.67 16.02 13.01
N ASP A 694 10.91 14.96 13.29
CA ASP A 694 9.56 15.03 13.82
C ASP A 694 9.41 14.24 15.10
N TYR A 695 8.66 14.77 16.04
CA TYR A 695 8.10 14.03 17.16
C TYR A 695 6.58 14.09 17.09
N PHE A 696 5.94 12.95 17.28
CA PHE A 696 4.48 12.86 17.31
C PHE A 696 3.97 12.09 18.53
N LEU A 697 2.74 12.41 18.92
CA LEU A 697 1.96 11.71 19.93
C LEU A 697 0.51 11.61 19.43
N LYS A 698 -0.03 10.38 19.37
CA LYS A 698 -1.43 10.11 19.00
C LYS A 698 -2.10 9.31 20.10
N ASN A 699 -3.23 9.79 20.59
CA ASN A 699 -4.07 9.12 21.57
C ASN A 699 -5.43 8.81 20.95
N THR A 700 -5.78 7.51 20.87
CA THR A 700 -7.08 7.08 20.38
C THR A 700 -7.94 6.62 21.54
N GLU A 701 -9.15 7.14 21.63
CA GLU A 701 -10.14 6.89 22.68
C GLU A 701 -11.43 6.32 22.08
N ASN A 702 -12.35 5.87 22.95
CA ASN A 702 -13.63 5.28 22.56
C ASN A 702 -13.44 4.05 21.66
N LEU A 703 -12.53 3.18 22.06
CA LEU A 703 -12.15 2.00 21.29
C LEU A 703 -13.36 1.10 20.97
N ILE A 704 -13.61 0.82 19.69
CA ILE A 704 -14.76 0.04 19.25
C ILE A 704 -14.41 -1.45 19.25
N PHE A 705 -15.15 -2.24 20.01
CA PHE A 705 -14.99 -3.70 20.12
C PHE A 705 -16.27 -4.47 19.83
N PRO A 706 -16.17 -5.68 19.23
CA PRO A 706 -17.25 -6.65 19.25
C PRO A 706 -17.29 -7.33 20.63
N VAL A 707 -18.35 -7.12 21.37
CA VAL A 707 -18.54 -7.74 22.71
C VAL A 707 -19.66 -8.78 22.59
N PRO A 708 -19.38 -10.06 22.93
CA PRO A 708 -20.42 -11.10 22.99
C PRO A 708 -21.51 -10.71 24.00
N GLU A 709 -22.76 -11.02 23.69
CA GLU A 709 -23.84 -10.86 24.67
C GLU A 709 -23.61 -11.80 25.86
N ALA A 710 -23.98 -11.34 27.05
CA ALA A 710 -23.81 -12.16 28.26
C ALA A 710 -24.57 -13.49 28.14
N ALA A 711 -23.92 -14.58 28.49
CA ALA A 711 -24.50 -15.93 28.41
C ALA A 711 -25.82 -16.10 29.23
N THR A 712 -26.09 -15.17 30.14
CA THR A 712 -27.32 -15.14 30.95
C THR A 712 -28.51 -14.48 30.25
N LYS A 713 -28.30 -13.84 29.12
CA LYS A 713 -29.36 -13.26 28.27
C LYS A 713 -29.61 -14.19 27.10
N PRO A 714 -30.84 -14.67 26.88
CA PRO A 714 -31.18 -15.30 25.63
C PRO A 714 -31.06 -14.23 24.53
N GLY A 715 -30.04 -14.33 23.73
CA GLY A 715 -29.73 -13.33 22.73
C GLY A 715 -28.97 -13.90 21.53
N PRO A 716 -28.81 -13.11 20.50
CA PRO A 716 -28.12 -13.51 19.28
C PRO A 716 -26.65 -13.92 19.54
N ALA A 717 -26.20 -14.89 18.74
CA ALA A 717 -24.84 -15.43 18.83
C ALA A 717 -23.76 -14.45 18.36
N SER A 718 -24.12 -13.47 17.53
CA SER A 718 -23.17 -12.48 17.02
C SER A 718 -22.93 -11.34 18.01
N PRO A 719 -21.67 -10.96 18.23
CA PRO A 719 -21.35 -9.89 19.17
C PRO A 719 -21.86 -8.53 18.70
N ARG A 720 -22.24 -7.70 19.67
CA ARG A 720 -22.62 -6.30 19.48
C ARG A 720 -21.37 -5.44 19.52
N PHE A 721 -21.28 -4.43 18.64
CA PHE A 721 -20.23 -3.43 18.69
C PHE A 721 -20.50 -2.38 19.78
N VAL A 722 -19.50 -2.12 20.62
CA VAL A 722 -19.57 -1.14 21.71
C VAL A 722 -18.26 -0.34 21.79
N ASN A 723 -18.35 0.88 22.30
CA ASN A 723 -17.18 1.65 22.68
C ASN A 723 -16.74 1.19 24.08
N LEU A 724 -15.52 0.67 24.18
CA LEU A 724 -14.92 0.29 25.45
C LEU A 724 -14.04 1.43 26.00
N PRO A 725 -14.01 1.64 27.32
CA PRO A 725 -13.05 2.53 27.92
C PRO A 725 -11.64 2.00 27.70
N GLY A 726 -10.72 2.91 27.40
CA GLY A 726 -9.33 2.64 27.11
C GLY A 726 -8.76 3.62 26.11
N GLU A 727 -7.45 3.69 26.09
CA GLU A 727 -6.69 4.57 25.23
C GLU A 727 -5.62 3.75 24.49
N LEU A 728 -5.43 4.02 23.22
CA LEU A 728 -4.29 3.55 22.46
C LEU A 728 -3.35 4.72 22.20
N GLU A 729 -2.18 4.69 22.82
CA GLU A 729 -1.13 5.68 22.63
C GLU A 729 -0.10 5.20 21.63
N ASN A 730 0.18 6.02 20.61
CA ASN A 730 1.32 5.88 19.70
C ASN A 730 2.16 7.13 19.79
N SER A 731 3.46 6.98 19.94
CA SER A 731 4.42 8.08 19.93
C SER A 731 5.70 7.68 19.23
N GLY A 732 6.45 8.66 18.74
CA GLY A 732 7.71 8.35 18.09
C GLY A 732 8.46 9.54 17.56
N PHE A 733 9.71 9.26 17.16
CA PHE A 733 10.57 10.17 16.43
C PHE A 733 10.75 9.71 15.00
N GLU A 734 10.75 10.64 14.07
CA GLU A 734 11.01 10.42 12.65
C GLU A 734 12.16 11.32 12.21
N ILE A 735 13.05 10.77 11.39
CA ILE A 735 14.18 11.51 10.82
C ILE A 735 14.20 11.20 9.33
N GLY A 736 14.22 12.22 8.49
CA GLY A 736 14.44 12.13 7.05
C GLY A 736 15.61 13.01 6.64
N LEU A 737 16.50 12.49 5.82
CA LEU A 737 17.67 13.19 5.30
C LEU A 737 17.84 12.91 3.81
N ASN A 738 18.04 13.95 3.01
CA ASN A 738 18.44 13.86 1.61
C ASN A 738 19.70 14.69 1.42
N ALA A 739 20.69 14.14 0.73
CA ALA A 739 21.96 14.80 0.48
C ALA A 739 22.35 14.67 -0.99
N SER A 740 22.55 15.79 -1.67
CA SER A 740 23.24 15.86 -2.95
C SER A 740 24.74 15.94 -2.69
N VAL A 741 25.40 14.78 -2.66
CA VAL A 741 26.81 14.63 -2.30
C VAL A 741 27.71 15.25 -3.36
N ILE A 742 27.38 14.96 -4.62
CA ILE A 742 28.06 15.52 -5.80
C ILE A 742 26.96 15.99 -6.76
N ASP A 743 27.08 17.23 -7.17
CA ASP A 743 26.26 17.81 -8.22
C ASP A 743 27.18 18.53 -9.22
N SER A 744 27.38 17.90 -10.37
CA SER A 744 28.16 18.43 -11.48
C SER A 744 27.56 17.96 -12.80
N LYS A 745 27.99 18.62 -13.91
CA LYS A 745 27.45 18.32 -15.24
C LYS A 745 27.55 16.84 -15.64
N ASP A 746 28.65 16.18 -15.32
CA ASP A 746 28.90 14.79 -15.73
C ASP A 746 28.62 13.76 -14.63
N LEU A 747 28.57 14.18 -13.36
CA LEU A 747 28.41 13.28 -12.21
C LEU A 747 27.47 13.91 -11.19
N THR A 748 26.37 13.24 -10.94
CA THR A 748 25.47 13.54 -9.82
C THR A 748 25.42 12.33 -8.88
N TRP A 749 25.44 12.58 -7.56
CA TRP A 749 25.34 11.55 -6.55
C TRP A 749 24.46 12.03 -5.41
N ASP A 750 23.29 11.39 -5.28
CA ASP A 750 22.30 11.68 -4.26
C ASP A 750 22.16 10.50 -3.32
N VAL A 751 21.97 10.80 -2.04
CA VAL A 751 21.78 9.84 -0.95
C VAL A 751 20.57 10.26 -0.13
N SER A 752 19.68 9.31 0.13
CA SER A 752 18.51 9.50 1.00
C SER A 752 18.53 8.47 2.13
N ALA A 753 18.24 8.91 3.33
CA ALA A 753 18.14 8.05 4.52
C ALA A 753 16.96 8.48 5.37
N ASN A 754 16.23 7.53 5.90
CA ASN A 754 15.16 7.80 6.83
C ASN A 754 15.12 6.77 7.97
N SER A 755 14.62 7.19 9.11
CA SER A 755 14.42 6.32 10.26
C SER A 755 13.19 6.75 11.05
N SER A 756 12.51 5.78 11.65
CA SER A 756 11.45 6.03 12.62
C SER A 756 11.61 5.14 13.84
N PHE A 757 11.41 5.74 15.02
CA PHE A 757 11.44 5.06 16.33
C PHE A 757 10.04 5.15 16.92
N LEU A 758 9.38 3.99 17.07
CA LEU A 758 7.96 3.90 17.39
C LEU A 758 7.75 3.26 18.75
N SER A 759 6.78 3.77 19.48
CA SER A 759 6.27 3.23 20.74
C SER A 759 4.76 3.14 20.69
N ASN A 760 4.21 2.00 21.08
CA ASN A 760 2.78 1.75 21.12
C ASN A 760 2.39 1.20 22.48
N LYS A 761 1.24 1.62 23.03
CA LYS A 761 0.79 1.18 24.34
C LYS A 761 -0.72 1.34 24.53
N ILE A 762 -1.35 0.31 25.09
CA ILE A 762 -2.74 0.37 25.56
C ILE A 762 -2.74 0.90 26.99
N LYS A 763 -3.62 1.86 27.30
CA LYS A 763 -3.79 2.47 28.62
C LYS A 763 -5.25 2.43 29.05
N ASN A 764 -5.50 2.44 30.36
CA ASN A 764 -6.84 2.55 30.95
C ASN A 764 -7.84 1.49 30.43
N PHE A 765 -7.32 0.35 29.99
CA PHE A 765 -8.10 -0.74 29.40
C PHE A 765 -8.32 -1.86 30.44
N GLY A 766 -9.58 -2.07 30.83
CA GLY A 766 -9.96 -3.11 31.79
C GLY A 766 -10.09 -4.51 31.20
N GLY A 767 -9.78 -4.68 29.92
CA GLY A 767 -9.94 -5.94 29.19
C GLY A 767 -8.70 -6.83 29.15
N PHE A 768 -8.93 -8.10 28.84
CA PHE A 768 -7.93 -9.08 28.44
C PHE A 768 -8.46 -9.81 27.22
N VAL A 769 -8.06 -9.35 26.04
CA VAL A 769 -8.63 -9.81 24.77
C VAL A 769 -7.60 -10.65 24.01
N GLN A 770 -7.98 -11.88 23.68
CA GLN A 770 -7.12 -12.86 23.02
C GLN A 770 -7.11 -12.64 21.52
N THR A 771 -5.95 -12.80 20.89
CA THR A 771 -5.75 -12.80 19.44
C THR A 771 -4.52 -13.63 19.06
N GLY A 772 -4.17 -13.69 17.76
CA GLY A 772 -3.06 -14.51 17.29
C GLY A 772 -3.35 -16.00 17.42
N GLY A 773 -4.40 -16.46 16.72
CA GLY A 773 -4.78 -17.87 16.68
C GLY A 773 -3.64 -18.75 16.18
N ILE A 774 -3.45 -19.90 16.82
CA ILE A 774 -2.38 -20.85 16.50
C ILE A 774 -3.00 -22.07 15.82
N ASN A 775 -2.46 -22.43 14.65
CA ASN A 775 -2.83 -23.65 13.94
C ASN A 775 -1.86 -24.79 14.27
N GLY A 776 -2.36 -26.00 14.22
CA GLY A 776 -1.59 -27.22 14.42
C GLY A 776 -2.43 -28.32 15.07
N GLN A 777 -1.97 -29.56 14.95
CA GLN A 777 -2.63 -30.72 15.54
C GLN A 777 -2.67 -30.58 17.07
N GLY A 778 -3.86 -30.66 17.67
CA GLY A 778 -4.06 -30.51 19.10
C GLY A 778 -4.03 -29.09 19.64
N LEU A 779 -3.97 -28.07 18.77
CA LEU A 779 -3.87 -26.65 19.12
C LEU A 779 -5.19 -25.87 18.90
N SER A 780 -6.32 -26.57 18.77
CA SER A 780 -7.62 -25.91 18.60
C SER A 780 -7.90 -24.92 19.74
N GLY A 781 -8.25 -23.68 19.39
CA GLY A 781 -8.48 -22.60 20.34
C GLY A 781 -7.23 -22.02 21.02
N ALA A 782 -6.03 -22.47 20.63
CA ALA A 782 -4.77 -21.88 21.12
C ALA A 782 -4.54 -20.50 20.52
N TYR A 783 -3.91 -19.62 21.28
CA TYR A 783 -3.57 -18.25 20.87
C TYR A 783 -2.20 -17.84 21.44
N ALA A 784 -1.53 -16.93 20.73
CA ALA A 784 -0.21 -16.44 21.09
C ALA A 784 -0.20 -15.02 21.66
N GLN A 785 -1.22 -14.22 21.41
CA GLN A 785 -1.19 -12.77 21.67
C GLN A 785 -2.40 -12.32 22.48
N VAL A 786 -2.23 -11.19 23.17
CA VAL A 786 -3.31 -10.53 23.91
C VAL A 786 -3.24 -9.02 23.76
N LEU A 787 -4.42 -8.38 23.90
CA LEU A 787 -4.56 -6.95 24.15
C LEU A 787 -4.85 -6.78 25.63
N THR A 788 -4.01 -6.03 26.34
CA THR A 788 -4.16 -5.81 27.78
C THR A 788 -3.52 -4.49 28.22
N ASN A 789 -3.93 -4.00 29.37
CA ASN A 789 -3.54 -2.71 29.90
C ASN A 789 -2.03 -2.61 30.15
N ASN A 790 -1.43 -1.48 29.81
CA ASN A 790 -0.01 -1.15 29.96
C ASN A 790 0.97 -1.97 29.11
N TYR A 791 0.49 -2.68 28.10
CA TYR A 791 1.32 -3.42 27.12
C TYR A 791 1.15 -2.87 25.71
N PRO A 792 2.13 -3.11 24.83
CA PRO A 792 1.97 -2.87 23.40
C PRO A 792 0.83 -3.71 22.79
N LEU A 793 0.31 -3.26 21.64
CA LEU A 793 -0.60 -4.09 20.83
C LEU A 793 0.09 -5.41 20.47
N TYR A 794 -0.69 -6.48 20.42
CA TYR A 794 -0.25 -7.82 20.01
C TYR A 794 0.92 -8.37 20.83
N THR A 795 0.95 -8.05 22.13
CA THR A 795 1.95 -8.61 23.05
C THR A 795 1.76 -10.11 23.17
N TYR A 796 2.86 -10.86 23.09
CA TYR A 796 2.84 -12.30 23.21
C TYR A 796 2.52 -12.73 24.63
N TYR A 797 1.61 -13.73 24.74
CA TYR A 797 1.17 -14.36 26.00
C TYR A 797 1.25 -15.87 25.86
N ILE A 798 2.44 -16.39 26.02
CA ILE A 798 2.81 -17.78 25.77
C ILE A 798 3.64 -18.35 26.92
N PHE A 799 3.84 -19.68 26.93
CA PHE A 799 4.69 -20.33 27.91
C PHE A 799 6.17 -20.05 27.63
N ASP A 800 6.95 -19.83 28.68
CA ASP A 800 8.41 -19.68 28.57
C ASP A 800 9.08 -21.05 28.56
N PHE A 801 9.60 -21.48 27.42
CA PHE A 801 10.26 -22.76 27.20
C PHE A 801 11.68 -22.75 27.79
N ARG A 802 12.01 -23.75 28.60
CA ARG A 802 13.28 -23.87 29.32
C ARG A 802 14.14 -25.05 28.87
N GLY A 803 13.85 -25.63 27.72
CA GLY A 803 14.55 -26.79 27.19
C GLY A 803 13.87 -28.13 27.49
N TYR A 804 14.61 -29.20 27.41
CA TYR A 804 14.12 -30.55 27.65
C TYR A 804 14.78 -31.17 28.89
N ASN A 805 14.06 -32.03 29.58
CA ASN A 805 14.64 -32.85 30.65
C ASN A 805 15.41 -34.04 30.09
N ALA A 806 16.00 -34.86 30.96
CA ALA A 806 16.80 -36.04 30.57
C ALA A 806 15.99 -37.11 29.78
N SER A 807 14.66 -37.11 29.88
CA SER A 807 13.77 -37.98 29.09
C SER A 807 13.28 -37.34 27.79
N GLY A 808 13.69 -36.13 27.49
CA GLY A 808 13.28 -35.39 26.28
C GLY A 808 11.91 -34.71 26.41
N ALA A 809 11.32 -34.65 27.58
CA ALA A 809 10.06 -33.89 27.78
C ALA A 809 10.32 -32.38 27.95
N SER A 810 9.48 -31.55 27.33
CA SER A 810 9.55 -30.11 27.40
C SER A 810 9.38 -29.57 28.81
N LEU A 811 10.22 -28.61 29.17
CA LEU A 811 10.18 -27.89 30.43
C LEU A 811 9.77 -26.42 30.18
N TYR A 812 8.94 -25.90 31.08
CA TYR A 812 8.46 -24.53 31.04
C TYR A 812 8.63 -23.84 32.40
N THR A 813 8.74 -22.53 32.42
CA THR A 813 8.81 -21.72 33.63
C THR A 813 7.49 -21.89 34.42
N GLN A 814 7.62 -22.32 35.65
CA GLN A 814 6.53 -22.50 36.59
C GLN A 814 6.18 -21.17 37.30
N THR A 815 5.08 -21.15 38.05
CA THR A 815 4.67 -19.96 38.83
C THR A 815 5.70 -19.55 39.92
N ASP A 816 6.51 -20.49 40.39
CA ASP A 816 7.61 -20.26 41.34
C ASP A 816 8.96 -19.89 40.66
N GLY A 817 8.99 -19.80 39.32
CA GLY A 817 10.19 -19.51 38.53
C GLY A 817 11.09 -20.73 38.24
N THR A 818 10.76 -21.91 38.71
CA THR A 818 11.49 -23.16 38.42
C THR A 818 11.12 -23.70 37.04
N ALA A 819 11.91 -24.65 36.53
CA ALA A 819 11.58 -25.37 35.30
C ALA A 819 10.81 -26.65 35.63
N GLY A 820 9.65 -26.82 34.97
CA GLY A 820 8.77 -27.95 35.19
C GLY A 820 7.85 -28.26 34.02
N PRO A 821 6.95 -29.28 34.14
CA PRO A 821 6.07 -29.69 33.06
C PRO A 821 5.00 -28.65 32.76
N LEU A 822 4.37 -28.74 31.58
CA LEU A 822 3.34 -27.81 31.12
C LEU A 822 2.16 -27.66 32.06
N GLY A 823 1.72 -28.74 32.74
CA GLY A 823 0.49 -28.73 33.56
C GLY A 823 0.47 -27.76 34.73
N SER A 824 1.64 -27.28 35.19
CA SER A 824 1.80 -26.27 36.25
C SER A 824 2.49 -24.99 35.79
N ALA A 825 2.74 -24.87 34.50
CA ALA A 825 3.34 -23.68 33.91
C ALA A 825 2.33 -22.54 33.76
N ALA A 826 2.83 -21.31 33.85
CA ALA A 826 2.05 -20.11 33.59
C ALA A 826 2.51 -19.42 32.30
N LYS A 827 1.55 -18.96 31.51
CA LYS A 827 1.87 -18.05 30.39
C LYS A 827 2.38 -16.72 30.89
N GLN A 828 3.31 -16.13 30.17
CA GLN A 828 4.00 -14.91 30.59
C GLN A 828 3.78 -13.77 29.61
N LEU A 829 3.85 -12.54 30.16
CA LEU A 829 3.83 -11.28 29.42
C LEU A 829 5.17 -10.57 29.57
N ASP A 830 5.79 -10.19 28.47
CA ASP A 830 6.99 -9.33 28.49
C ASP A 830 6.74 -8.09 27.60
N LYS A 831 6.90 -6.90 28.18
CA LYS A 831 6.76 -5.61 27.48
C LYS A 831 7.82 -5.39 26.40
N ASN A 832 8.94 -6.09 26.46
CA ASN A 832 10.02 -5.98 25.50
C ASN A 832 9.83 -6.90 24.30
N VAL A 833 8.95 -7.88 24.42
CA VAL A 833 8.65 -8.90 23.41
C VAL A 833 7.34 -8.54 22.73
N GLN A 834 7.42 -7.86 21.61
CA GLN A 834 6.27 -7.35 20.86
C GLN A 834 6.34 -7.72 19.39
N ALA A 835 5.18 -7.80 18.74
CA ALA A 835 5.07 -8.11 17.32
C ALA A 835 5.35 -6.91 16.39
N LEU A 836 5.10 -5.69 16.86
CA LEU A 836 5.29 -4.48 16.06
C LEU A 836 6.74 -4.00 16.13
N PRO A 837 7.38 -3.65 15.00
CA PRO A 837 8.73 -3.10 15.00
C PRO A 837 8.83 -1.80 15.80
N LYS A 838 9.93 -1.65 16.56
CA LYS A 838 10.27 -0.41 17.26
C LYS A 838 11.00 0.58 16.37
N THR A 839 11.77 0.08 15.40
CA THR A 839 12.58 0.91 14.51
C THR A 839 12.43 0.46 13.08
N ASN A 840 12.12 1.38 12.18
CA ASN A 840 12.19 1.18 10.75
C ASN A 840 13.32 2.04 10.17
N LEU A 841 14.04 1.50 9.19
CA LEU A 841 15.12 2.16 8.47
C LEU A 841 14.87 2.10 6.97
N GLY A 842 15.24 3.16 6.28
CA GLY A 842 15.32 3.20 4.83
C GLY A 842 16.59 3.91 4.39
N PHE A 843 17.21 3.42 3.34
CA PHE A 843 18.37 4.02 2.71
C PHE A 843 18.29 3.82 1.20
N SER A 844 18.57 4.86 0.43
CA SER A 844 18.72 4.78 -1.01
C SER A 844 19.81 5.71 -1.51
N THR A 845 20.41 5.35 -2.64
CA THR A 845 21.40 6.19 -3.29
C THR A 845 21.25 6.09 -4.81
N ASN A 846 21.40 7.24 -5.48
CA ASN A 846 21.34 7.40 -6.92
C ASN A 846 22.63 8.05 -7.40
N LEU A 847 23.30 7.42 -8.34
CA LEU A 847 24.51 7.91 -8.96
C LEU A 847 24.33 7.98 -10.47
N ARG A 848 24.56 9.13 -11.07
CA ARG A 848 24.55 9.27 -12.53
C ARG A 848 25.91 9.79 -12.98
N TYR A 849 26.54 9.03 -13.87
CA TYR A 849 27.75 9.44 -14.54
C TYR A 849 27.53 9.51 -16.05
N LYS A 850 27.40 10.71 -16.60
CA LYS A 850 27.04 10.94 -18.00
C LYS A 850 25.74 10.19 -18.38
N ASN A 851 25.87 9.17 -19.21
CA ASN A 851 24.76 8.38 -19.75
C ASN A 851 24.44 7.13 -18.94
N ILE A 852 25.19 6.85 -17.87
CA ILE A 852 25.00 5.69 -17.00
C ILE A 852 24.40 6.18 -15.69
N ASP A 853 23.33 5.53 -15.26
CA ASP A 853 22.74 5.72 -13.95
C ASP A 853 22.81 4.42 -13.15
N PHE A 854 22.98 4.57 -11.85
CA PHE A 854 23.02 3.51 -10.87
C PHE A 854 22.14 3.91 -9.69
N SER A 855 21.25 3.02 -9.25
CA SER A 855 20.47 3.21 -8.04
C SER A 855 20.44 1.95 -7.21
N THR A 856 20.40 2.10 -5.88
CA THR A 856 20.20 0.97 -4.96
C THR A 856 19.46 1.43 -3.71
N SER A 857 18.67 0.53 -3.14
CA SER A 857 17.88 0.80 -1.95
C SER A 857 17.91 -0.36 -0.96
N PHE A 858 17.83 0.00 0.33
CA PHE A 858 17.77 -0.91 1.47
C PHE A 858 16.66 -0.45 2.41
N TYR A 859 16.00 -1.40 3.05
CA TYR A 859 15.11 -1.10 4.16
C TYR A 859 15.15 -2.22 5.21
N GLY A 860 14.77 -1.89 6.44
CA GLY A 860 14.75 -2.86 7.52
C GLY A 860 13.78 -2.48 8.64
N ALA A 861 13.43 -3.47 9.44
CA ALA A 861 12.61 -3.36 10.63
C ALA A 861 13.28 -4.09 11.79
N PHE A 862 13.30 -3.47 12.98
CA PHE A 862 14.06 -3.95 14.12
C PHE A 862 13.27 -3.81 15.43
N GLY A 863 13.64 -4.65 16.40
CA GLY A 863 13.08 -4.62 17.75
C GLY A 863 11.71 -5.28 17.86
N HIS A 864 11.45 -6.31 17.05
CA HIS A 864 10.21 -7.07 17.06
C HIS A 864 10.46 -8.57 17.01
N TYR A 865 9.41 -9.32 17.28
CA TYR A 865 9.45 -10.78 17.29
C TYR A 865 8.36 -11.32 16.37
N ILE A 866 8.63 -12.52 15.82
CA ILE A 866 7.71 -13.29 14.98
C ILE A 866 7.44 -14.62 15.67
N TYR A 867 6.17 -15.00 15.74
CA TYR A 867 5.79 -16.34 16.18
C TYR A 867 5.75 -17.28 14.98
N ASN A 868 6.70 -18.21 14.91
CA ASN A 868 6.83 -19.22 13.86
C ASN A 868 5.83 -20.34 14.10
N ASN A 869 4.57 -20.11 13.72
CA ASN A 869 3.50 -21.10 13.86
C ASN A 869 3.70 -22.28 12.90
N THR A 870 4.42 -22.10 11.79
CA THR A 870 4.79 -23.21 10.91
C THR A 870 5.62 -24.24 11.65
N ALA A 871 6.68 -23.80 12.34
CA ALA A 871 7.52 -24.69 13.15
C ALA A 871 6.74 -25.31 14.30
N ASN A 872 5.86 -24.54 14.97
CA ASN A 872 5.03 -25.06 16.04
C ASN A 872 4.07 -26.16 15.56
N ALA A 873 3.49 -26.00 14.36
CA ALA A 873 2.50 -26.92 13.81
C ALA A 873 3.12 -28.22 13.24
N TYR A 874 4.29 -28.10 12.57
CA TYR A 874 4.83 -29.19 11.77
C TYR A 874 6.08 -29.84 12.34
N PHE A 875 6.91 -29.14 13.12
CA PHE A 875 8.24 -29.58 13.49
C PHE A 875 8.31 -30.09 14.93
N PHE A 876 7.82 -31.31 15.13
CA PHE A 876 7.91 -31.98 16.42
C PHE A 876 8.31 -33.44 16.24
N ARG A 877 9.01 -34.01 17.24
CA ARG A 877 9.61 -35.35 17.15
C ARG A 877 8.57 -36.44 16.91
N GLY A 878 7.36 -36.29 17.46
CA GLY A 878 6.28 -37.27 17.33
C GLY A 878 5.71 -37.39 15.91
N ALA A 879 5.93 -36.41 15.04
CA ALA A 879 5.54 -36.50 13.63
C ALA A 879 6.39 -37.47 12.83
N TYR A 880 7.65 -37.67 13.25
CA TYR A 880 8.61 -38.57 12.58
C TYR A 880 8.46 -40.03 13.09
N PRO A 881 8.49 -41.08 12.24
CA PRO A 881 8.84 -41.08 10.80
C PRO A 881 7.64 -41.01 9.86
N VAL A 882 6.45 -40.73 10.36
CA VAL A 882 5.26 -40.62 9.48
C VAL A 882 5.43 -39.42 8.53
N ARG A 883 5.94 -38.31 9.05
CA ARG A 883 6.18 -37.06 8.34
C ARG A 883 7.66 -36.70 8.36
N ASN A 884 8.10 -35.88 7.39
CA ASN A 884 9.43 -35.27 7.43
C ASN A 884 9.46 -34.13 8.45
N ILE A 885 10.60 -33.93 9.08
CA ILE A 885 10.87 -32.85 10.05
C ILE A 885 12.32 -32.34 9.86
N PRO A 886 12.65 -31.16 10.37
CA PRO A 886 14.04 -30.70 10.43
C PRO A 886 14.93 -31.62 11.31
N TYR A 887 16.15 -31.82 10.87
CA TYR A 887 17.12 -32.61 11.65
C TYR A 887 17.41 -32.00 13.04
N SER A 888 17.34 -30.69 13.16
CA SER A 888 17.54 -29.97 14.42
C SER A 888 16.52 -30.36 15.51
N VAL A 889 15.32 -30.84 15.15
CA VAL A 889 14.35 -31.35 16.14
C VAL A 889 14.82 -32.64 16.78
N ILE A 890 15.57 -33.47 16.02
CA ILE A 890 16.16 -34.69 16.52
C ILE A 890 17.36 -34.37 17.43
N GLU A 891 18.24 -33.47 16.97
CA GLU A 891 19.40 -33.02 17.73
C GLU A 891 19.04 -32.34 19.04
N ALA A 892 17.93 -31.61 19.08
CA ALA A 892 17.43 -30.96 20.29
C ALA A 892 17.01 -31.96 21.38
N GLY A 893 16.83 -33.26 21.06
CA GLY A 893 16.55 -34.30 22.03
C GLY A 893 15.07 -34.32 22.50
N GLN A 894 14.15 -33.79 21.76
CA GLN A 894 12.70 -33.87 22.04
C GLN A 894 12.24 -35.34 22.06
N ALA A 895 11.52 -35.77 23.07
CA ALA A 895 10.93 -37.10 23.09
C ALA A 895 9.81 -37.25 22.04
N GLN A 896 9.65 -38.49 21.53
CA GLN A 896 8.62 -38.77 20.52
C GLN A 896 7.20 -38.54 21.03
N ALA A 897 6.94 -38.74 22.31
CA ALA A 897 5.64 -38.52 22.94
C ALA A 897 5.42 -37.08 23.42
N ASP A 898 6.41 -36.18 23.25
CA ASP A 898 6.32 -34.79 23.72
C ASP A 898 5.73 -33.91 22.64
N PRO A 899 4.52 -33.33 22.84
CA PRO A 899 3.89 -32.48 21.85
C PRO A 899 4.48 -31.06 21.88
N ASN A 900 4.38 -30.33 20.75
CA ASN A 900 4.64 -28.92 20.76
C ASN A 900 3.51 -28.16 21.47
N SER A 901 3.91 -27.10 22.21
CA SER A 901 2.97 -26.19 22.88
C SER A 901 3.31 -24.75 22.54
N PRO A 902 2.31 -23.84 22.53
CA PRO A 902 2.53 -22.43 22.28
C PRO A 902 3.52 -21.83 23.30
N SER A 903 4.74 -21.57 22.86
CA SER A 903 5.80 -21.17 23.79
C SER A 903 6.88 -20.33 23.10
N THR A 904 7.79 -19.79 23.91
CA THR A 904 8.96 -19.03 23.45
C THR A 904 9.92 -19.87 22.59
N LYS A 905 9.77 -21.19 22.54
CA LYS A 905 10.50 -22.08 21.60
C LYS A 905 10.31 -21.67 20.14
N PHE A 906 9.13 -21.13 19.81
CA PHE A 906 8.75 -20.73 18.44
C PHE A 906 8.69 -19.23 18.24
N LEU A 907 9.16 -18.46 19.23
CA LEU A 907 9.21 -17.01 19.18
C LEU A 907 10.62 -16.58 18.82
N GLU A 908 10.77 -16.04 17.62
CA GLU A 908 12.06 -15.69 17.04
C GLU A 908 12.16 -14.17 16.85
N LYS A 909 13.40 -13.65 16.83
CA LYS A 909 13.62 -12.26 16.44
C LYS A 909 13.21 -12.04 14.99
N GLY A 910 12.38 -11.02 14.75
CA GLY A 910 11.94 -10.63 13.42
C GLY A 910 12.83 -9.59 12.76
N ASP A 911 13.93 -9.18 13.39
CA ASP A 911 14.83 -8.15 12.88
C ASP A 911 15.41 -8.51 11.51
N PHE A 912 15.36 -7.56 10.58
CA PHE A 912 15.94 -7.77 9.26
C PHE A 912 16.41 -6.47 8.60
N LEU A 913 17.36 -6.61 7.69
CA LEU A 913 17.76 -5.63 6.68
C LEU A 913 17.69 -6.28 5.31
N ARG A 914 16.96 -5.65 4.39
CA ARG A 914 16.76 -6.14 3.03
C ARG A 914 17.43 -5.23 2.01
N TRP A 915 18.24 -5.82 1.13
CA TRP A 915 18.68 -5.19 -0.10
C TRP A 915 17.56 -5.31 -1.13
N SER A 916 16.76 -4.24 -1.24
CA SER A 916 15.50 -4.29 -1.96
C SER A 916 15.63 -4.14 -3.46
N ASN A 917 16.54 -3.25 -3.91
CA ASN A 917 16.71 -2.94 -5.33
C ASN A 917 18.16 -2.59 -5.65
N LEU A 918 18.56 -2.94 -6.87
CA LEU A 918 19.75 -2.47 -7.56
C LEU A 918 19.39 -2.27 -9.02
N THR A 919 19.59 -1.07 -9.58
CA THR A 919 19.35 -0.79 -11.00
C THR A 919 20.56 -0.14 -11.62
N VAL A 920 20.92 -0.58 -12.83
CA VAL A 920 21.92 0.07 -13.70
C VAL A 920 21.25 0.40 -15.01
N GLY A 921 21.30 1.68 -15.42
CA GLY A 921 20.70 2.18 -16.64
C GLY A 921 21.72 2.79 -17.57
N TYR A 922 21.45 2.73 -18.87
CA TYR A 922 22.18 3.43 -19.92
C TYR A 922 21.21 4.19 -20.81
N THR A 923 21.38 5.50 -20.87
CA THR A 923 20.59 6.39 -21.73
C THR A 923 21.33 6.63 -23.03
N PHE A 924 20.73 6.27 -24.14
CA PHE A 924 21.31 6.45 -25.47
C PHE A 924 21.31 7.94 -25.87
N SER A 925 22.33 8.35 -26.64
CA SER A 925 22.46 9.71 -27.14
C SER A 925 22.89 9.76 -28.60
N GLY A 926 22.70 10.92 -29.26
CA GLY A 926 23.25 11.22 -30.58
C GLY A 926 22.75 10.33 -31.73
N SER A 927 23.66 9.73 -32.48
CA SER A 927 23.36 9.03 -33.74
C SER A 927 22.44 7.83 -33.60
N ILE A 928 22.38 7.18 -32.43
CA ILE A 928 21.49 6.04 -32.17
C ILE A 928 20.04 6.50 -32.10
N LEU A 929 19.75 7.57 -31.36
CA LEU A 929 18.41 8.16 -31.28
C LEU A 929 17.91 8.62 -32.65
N ASN A 930 18.78 9.25 -33.45
CA ASN A 930 18.43 9.69 -34.81
C ASN A 930 18.06 8.49 -35.71
N LYS A 931 18.76 7.35 -35.60
CA LYS A 931 18.45 6.12 -36.34
C LYS A 931 17.11 5.52 -35.91
N LEU A 932 16.82 5.56 -34.63
CA LEU A 932 15.56 5.07 -34.07
C LEU A 932 14.39 6.04 -34.29
N LYS A 933 14.67 7.29 -34.72
CA LYS A 933 13.70 8.42 -34.78
C LYS A 933 13.05 8.66 -33.41
N ALA A 934 13.79 8.42 -32.35
CA ALA A 934 13.34 8.57 -30.96
C ALA A 934 13.92 9.84 -30.35
N SER A 935 13.17 10.48 -29.49
CA SER A 935 13.61 11.64 -28.69
C SER A 935 14.43 11.18 -27.48
N SER A 936 14.13 10.03 -26.92
CA SER A 936 14.90 9.40 -25.85
C SER A 936 14.83 7.87 -25.93
N ALA A 937 15.88 7.19 -25.44
CA ALA A 937 15.89 5.75 -25.25
C ALA A 937 16.78 5.38 -24.08
N ARG A 938 16.31 4.50 -23.17
CA ARG A 938 17.05 4.00 -22.01
C ARG A 938 16.90 2.50 -21.89
N LEU A 939 18.01 1.80 -21.69
CA LEU A 939 18.06 0.38 -21.36
C LEU A 939 18.48 0.24 -19.89
N SER A 940 17.82 -0.63 -19.12
CA SER A 940 18.14 -0.85 -17.72
C SER A 940 18.16 -2.33 -17.37
N LEU A 941 19.02 -2.68 -16.41
CA LEU A 941 19.06 -3.97 -15.74
C LEU A 941 18.80 -3.73 -14.25
N SER A 942 17.80 -4.40 -13.69
CA SER A 942 17.44 -4.27 -12.28
C SER A 942 17.43 -5.63 -11.60
N GLY A 943 17.83 -5.66 -10.33
CA GLY A 943 17.64 -6.79 -9.44
C GLY A 943 16.79 -6.37 -8.24
N ASN A 944 15.76 -7.14 -7.92
CA ASN A 944 14.87 -6.88 -6.78
C ASN A 944 14.93 -8.02 -5.76
N ASN A 945 14.80 -7.69 -4.47
CA ASN A 945 14.89 -8.62 -3.35
C ASN A 945 16.18 -9.45 -3.40
N LEU A 946 17.33 -8.75 -3.51
CA LEU A 946 18.64 -9.35 -3.78
C LEU A 946 19.17 -10.15 -2.59
N ALA A 947 19.00 -9.64 -1.37
CA ALA A 947 19.40 -10.31 -0.14
C ALA A 947 18.57 -9.84 1.05
N THR A 948 18.36 -10.74 2.03
CA THR A 948 17.75 -10.43 3.32
C THR A 948 18.68 -10.90 4.41
N PHE A 949 19.10 -9.98 5.28
CA PHE A 949 19.95 -10.26 6.44
C PHE A 949 19.05 -10.37 7.67
N THR A 950 18.92 -11.57 8.24
CA THR A 950 18.04 -11.86 9.38
C THR A 950 18.49 -13.11 10.12
N GLU A 951 18.10 -13.21 11.40
CA GLU A 951 18.24 -14.43 12.21
C GLU A 951 16.96 -15.29 12.18
N TYR A 952 15.88 -14.82 11.54
CA TYR A 952 14.62 -15.53 11.46
C TYR A 952 14.75 -16.82 10.63
N SER A 953 14.21 -17.93 11.14
CA SER A 953 14.40 -19.26 10.54
C SER A 953 13.38 -19.60 9.44
N GLY A 954 12.27 -18.86 9.32
CA GLY A 954 11.25 -19.04 8.28
C GLY A 954 11.66 -18.50 6.91
N PHE A 955 10.77 -18.60 5.91
CA PHE A 955 11.05 -18.18 4.54
C PHE A 955 11.36 -16.68 4.41
N ASP A 956 10.65 -15.85 5.16
CA ASP A 956 10.80 -14.39 5.08
C ASP A 956 10.44 -13.76 6.44
N PRO A 957 11.26 -12.85 7.00
CA PRO A 957 10.94 -12.15 8.26
C PRO A 957 9.84 -11.08 8.09
N GLU A 958 9.54 -10.66 6.89
CA GLU A 958 8.47 -9.71 6.60
C GLU A 958 7.17 -10.47 6.33
N VAL A 959 6.63 -11.06 7.39
CA VAL A 959 5.39 -11.83 7.40
C VAL A 959 4.37 -11.21 8.33
N ASP A 960 3.11 -11.23 7.93
CA ASP A 960 1.98 -10.78 8.75
C ASP A 960 0.72 -11.56 8.32
N VAL A 961 0.71 -12.84 8.64
CA VAL A 961 -0.43 -13.71 8.35
C VAL A 961 -1.57 -13.35 9.29
N ASP A 962 -2.76 -13.09 8.76
CA ASP A 962 -3.93 -12.80 9.57
C ASP A 962 -4.33 -14.03 10.39
N LYS A 963 -4.13 -13.93 11.70
CA LYS A 963 -4.50 -14.89 12.73
C LYS A 963 -5.47 -14.27 13.74
N SER A 964 -6.38 -13.43 13.24
CA SER A 964 -7.40 -12.76 14.04
C SER A 964 -8.29 -13.75 14.80
N LEU A 965 -8.67 -13.38 16.00
CA LEU A 965 -9.65 -14.10 16.82
C LEU A 965 -10.77 -13.17 17.24
N GLY A 966 -12.02 -13.58 17.02
CA GLY A 966 -13.19 -12.81 17.42
C GLY A 966 -13.25 -11.41 16.79
N GLY A 967 -12.66 -11.24 15.59
CA GLY A 967 -12.59 -9.96 14.91
C GLY A 967 -11.51 -9.00 15.44
N VAL A 968 -10.61 -9.47 16.27
CA VAL A 968 -9.40 -8.73 16.74
C VAL A 968 -8.20 -9.19 15.92
N PRO A 969 -7.52 -8.29 15.19
CA PRO A 969 -6.40 -8.66 14.34
C PRO A 969 -5.18 -9.13 15.16
N SER A 970 -4.26 -9.80 14.50
CA SER A 970 -2.95 -10.20 15.00
C SER A 970 -1.85 -9.47 14.22
N SER A 971 -0.61 -9.57 14.67
CA SER A 971 0.57 -9.15 13.92
C SER A 971 1.78 -10.02 14.29
N GLY A 972 2.78 -10.10 13.39
CA GLY A 972 3.98 -10.88 13.65
C GLY A 972 3.75 -12.38 13.77
N MET A 973 2.75 -12.93 13.06
CA MET A 973 2.45 -14.35 12.99
C MET A 973 2.87 -14.88 11.62
N ASP A 974 3.66 -15.96 11.59
CA ASP A 974 4.00 -16.68 10.37
C ASP A 974 3.33 -18.04 10.33
N TYR A 975 2.69 -18.35 9.22
CA TYR A 975 2.15 -19.67 8.96
C TYR A 975 2.14 -19.97 7.47
N LEU A 976 3.12 -20.78 7.02
CA LEU A 976 3.23 -21.26 5.65
C LEU A 976 3.11 -20.15 4.60
N SER A 977 3.73 -19.00 4.87
CA SER A 977 3.67 -17.84 4.00
C SER A 977 4.33 -18.12 2.66
N TYR A 978 3.71 -17.65 1.57
CA TYR A 978 4.30 -17.70 0.24
C TYR A 978 5.62 -16.90 0.23
N PRO A 979 6.76 -17.49 -0.15
CA PRO A 979 8.06 -16.81 -0.11
C PRO A 979 8.17 -15.71 -1.17
N ARG A 980 9.04 -14.72 -0.92
CA ARG A 980 9.29 -13.66 -1.90
C ARG A 980 10.27 -14.11 -2.95
N ALA A 981 9.99 -13.72 -4.19
CA ALA A 981 10.87 -13.95 -5.32
C ALA A 981 12.08 -13.02 -5.32
N ARG A 982 13.24 -13.50 -5.78
CA ARG A 982 14.34 -12.69 -6.30
C ARG A 982 14.12 -12.52 -7.79
N THR A 983 14.13 -11.27 -8.27
CA THR A 983 13.79 -10.97 -9.67
C THR A 983 14.89 -10.16 -10.33
N PHE A 984 15.31 -10.57 -11.51
CA PHE A 984 16.18 -9.78 -12.39
C PHE A 984 15.39 -9.35 -13.62
N THR A 985 15.38 -8.05 -13.89
CA THR A 985 14.52 -7.46 -14.93
C THR A 985 15.36 -6.65 -15.92
N LEU A 986 15.16 -6.89 -17.20
CA LEU A 986 15.67 -6.07 -18.31
C LEU A 986 14.54 -5.14 -18.76
N GLY A 987 14.79 -3.83 -18.71
CA GLY A 987 13.84 -2.78 -19.06
C GLY A 987 14.30 -1.94 -20.24
N LEU A 988 13.34 -1.53 -21.07
CA LEU A 988 13.55 -0.64 -22.24
C LEU A 988 12.50 0.47 -22.19
N ASN A 989 12.94 1.73 -22.21
CA ASN A 989 12.09 2.89 -22.36
C ASN A 989 12.47 3.63 -23.65
N ILE A 990 11.49 3.93 -24.51
CA ILE A 990 11.71 4.71 -25.74
C ILE A 990 10.58 5.73 -25.88
N THR A 991 10.94 6.98 -26.18
CA THR A 991 10.00 8.05 -26.53
C THR A 991 10.27 8.55 -27.94
N PHE A 992 9.19 8.64 -28.72
CA PHE A 992 9.19 9.12 -30.11
C PHE A 992 8.60 10.53 -30.22
#